data_6285112bc74dd5958310c52ce7436b44
#
_entry.id   6285112bc74dd5958310c52ce7436b44
#
_cell.length_a   1.000
_cell.length_b   1.000
_cell.length_c   1.000
_cell.angle_alpha   90.00
_cell.angle_beta   90.00
_cell.angle_gamma   90.00
#
_symmetry.space_group_name_H-M   'P 1'
#
loop_
_entity.id
_entity.type
_entity.pdbx_description
1 polymer ?
#
loop_
_entity_poly.entity_id
_entity_poly.type
_entity_poly.pdbx_seq_one_letter_code
_entity_poly.pdbx_strand_id
1 'polypeptide(L)'
;MIDSFFTWRAGMARTSLAGALCLSSAAYVQSTAAAPQPTAPQAALSEQNVLPLSGAAYQVAQDAYAAYGRGDYTGAIARAREAIRQRPDVVSLRLLLANALAAQRRYSEASRSLGDAIAQLGRDPALVSRRKQIDTLNVSTRAVARAGRQQPGDPDVLTGAALTAAQQAYKAYAAKDFAGTVRYANEAISLRPDLLRLRLLLIDAASAAGQDTDAWNADLDATKRFGDSDELRLRRSFIGSRLAPKSSDASYAAFKKGDYPQAAALAREAVAYAPDLLGNRIQLIDALFAANDLPGVQAAASEAIAADDTEIMPLTLRGYTLAVQGKTADAEADFTKALHANDATQRNKRVARVIIADVWIAEGQPQRALDLLAPLKMNGDDTDPPIALRRYQARQLLAHVPAAPNASSAPDASTATNAPLPSFDPARRPIIDCVVDQFVASCDVYAADAGFAAARATATAAAASDKTGAVGYAREAVKAAPDDPQHRVELINALSTAGDDAAATREAQKMIDAGLLDAVPDMTAAYIAQRAGNYQLAYQRFSMADKAGTLPASADADAGYAAVQAHRNREAAQYFERAINASAKPADDTPTATPAQLNEMRSAHAEATSNWGYDTSLNYRGAGMQPGYASSPTPGTSNNWQAGVEAYWLPFGSLGDRMFELYTRGYESFGVKDGGPTGVDSLQATLGARAKPFADIDAIVAFERIFPIGSQVNPDWLARLAYSGGYGIERRVDVPSWWTAQIYAETGTYLNAGSVYATTNLELGRTFRMDRYSPKWTVFPYAVIGADYDSSVDHSIPLGAGVGISTRYWFRDSKYDAPRSYVDLSVQYRLRITGDDRARGVFFGTIYSY
;
A
#
# COMPACT_ATOMS: atom_id res chain seq x y z
N MET A 1 1.99 -14.24 33.74
CA MET A 1 2.88 -13.02 33.72
C MET A 1 4.25 -13.31 33.07
N ILE A 2 4.59 -14.58 32.85
CA ILE A 2 5.85 -15.00 32.21
C ILE A 2 5.72 -15.10 30.68
N ASP A 3 4.55 -15.39 30.15
CA ASP A 3 4.32 -15.55 28.70
C ASP A 3 4.26 -14.25 27.89
N SER A 4 4.13 -13.08 28.52
CA SER A 4 4.09 -11.78 27.82
C SER A 4 5.48 -11.17 27.60
N PHE A 5 6.53 -11.69 28.20
CA PHE A 5 7.89 -11.16 28.05
C PHE A 5 8.62 -11.68 26.79
N PHE A 6 8.20 -12.82 26.25
CA PHE A 6 8.89 -13.46 25.13
C PHE A 6 8.42 -13.00 23.73
N THR A 7 7.30 -12.29 23.64
CA THR A 7 6.71 -11.93 22.33
C THR A 7 7.18 -10.59 21.78
N TRP A 8 7.98 -9.82 22.49
CA TRP A 8 8.24 -8.42 22.17
C TRP A 8 9.39 -8.18 21.17
N ARG A 9 10.43 -9.01 21.15
CA ARG A 9 11.51 -8.87 20.14
C ARG A 9 11.07 -9.32 18.74
N ALA A 10 10.23 -10.33 18.68
CA ALA A 10 9.56 -10.74 17.45
C ALA A 10 8.52 -9.72 16.95
N GLY A 11 8.04 -8.83 17.83
CA GLY A 11 7.04 -7.81 17.51
C GLY A 11 7.58 -6.59 16.77
N MET A 12 8.85 -6.21 16.95
CA MET A 12 9.38 -5.00 16.31
C MET A 12 9.76 -5.20 14.84
N ALA A 13 10.34 -6.33 14.49
CA ALA A 13 10.52 -6.69 13.08
C ALA A 13 9.19 -6.94 12.35
N ARG A 14 8.13 -7.30 13.11
CA ARG A 14 6.79 -7.55 12.57
C ARG A 14 5.95 -6.29 12.42
N THR A 15 6.20 -5.21 13.15
CA THR A 15 5.47 -3.94 13.01
C THR A 15 5.88 -3.14 11.78
N SER A 16 7.13 -3.20 11.35
CA SER A 16 7.56 -2.62 10.09
C SER A 16 6.96 -3.35 8.88
N LEU A 17 6.82 -4.67 8.96
CA LEU A 17 6.22 -5.50 7.92
C LEU A 17 4.71 -5.25 7.74
N ALA A 18 3.96 -5.13 8.84
CA ALA A 18 2.53 -4.79 8.80
C ALA A 18 2.30 -3.39 8.22
N GLY A 19 3.22 -2.47 8.48
CA GLY A 19 3.17 -1.11 7.91
C GLY A 19 3.42 -1.08 6.40
N ALA A 20 4.37 -1.86 5.90
CA ALA A 20 4.72 -1.86 4.48
C ALA A 20 3.72 -2.63 3.62
N LEU A 21 3.18 -3.75 4.12
CA LEU A 21 2.09 -4.47 3.44
C LEU A 21 0.76 -3.68 3.45
N CYS A 22 0.48 -2.90 4.51
CA CYS A 22 -0.65 -1.98 4.55
C CYS A 22 -0.47 -0.80 3.59
N LEU A 23 0.76 -0.33 3.34
CA LEU A 23 1.01 0.76 2.38
C LEU A 23 0.81 0.30 0.93
N SER A 24 1.18 -0.93 0.58
CA SER A 24 0.93 -1.48 -0.75
C SER A 24 -0.55 -1.80 -0.99
N SER A 25 -1.28 -2.23 0.04
CA SER A 25 -2.74 -2.42 -0.04
C SER A 25 -3.51 -1.10 0.11
N ALA A 26 -2.99 -0.11 0.85
CA ALA A 26 -3.62 1.21 0.98
C ALA A 26 -3.55 2.00 -0.33
N ALA A 27 -2.49 1.88 -1.12
CA ALA A 27 -2.43 2.47 -2.47
C ALA A 27 -3.47 1.84 -3.42
N TYR A 28 -3.83 0.57 -3.21
CA TYR A 28 -4.86 -0.13 -3.98
C TYR A 28 -6.28 0.18 -3.47
N VAL A 29 -6.45 0.42 -2.16
CA VAL A 29 -7.75 0.71 -1.51
C VAL A 29 -8.12 2.18 -1.57
N GLN A 30 -7.15 3.10 -1.62
CA GLN A 30 -7.45 4.55 -1.70
C GLN A 30 -8.10 4.96 -3.03
N SER A 31 -8.14 4.11 -4.05
CA SER A 31 -8.87 4.37 -5.28
C SER A 31 -10.37 4.00 -5.22
N THR A 32 -10.86 3.34 -4.16
CA THR A 32 -12.19 2.73 -4.18
C THR A 32 -13.12 2.99 -2.99
N ALA A 33 -12.73 3.77 -1.97
CA ALA A 33 -13.61 3.96 -0.81
C ALA A 33 -13.59 5.40 -0.30
N ALA A 34 -14.46 6.23 -0.87
CA ALA A 34 -15.02 7.36 -0.17
C ALA A 34 -16.53 7.13 -0.02
N ALA A 35 -16.99 6.81 1.19
CA ALA A 35 -18.38 6.93 1.56
C ALA A 35 -18.81 8.41 1.41
N PRO A 36 -20.03 8.71 0.94
CA PRO A 36 -20.41 10.08 0.64
C PRO A 36 -20.68 10.86 1.93
N GLN A 37 -19.70 11.65 2.33
CA GLN A 37 -20.07 12.98 2.86
C GLN A 37 -20.33 13.89 1.65
N PRO A 38 -21.20 14.88 1.70
CA PRO A 38 -21.39 15.79 0.60
C PRO A 38 -20.15 16.68 0.48
N THR A 39 -19.13 16.15 -0.13
CA THR A 39 -17.95 16.88 -0.57
C THR A 39 -18.25 17.41 -1.95
N ALA A 40 -18.03 18.71 -2.13
CA ALA A 40 -17.97 19.31 -3.45
C ALA A 40 -17.15 18.44 -4.39
N PRO A 41 -17.53 18.31 -5.68
CA PRO A 41 -16.88 17.41 -6.61
C PRO A 41 -15.39 17.71 -6.69
N GLN A 42 -14.57 16.85 -6.15
CA GLN A 42 -13.16 16.82 -6.46
C GLN A 42 -13.04 16.31 -7.90
N ALA A 43 -12.79 17.24 -8.81
CA ALA A 43 -12.45 16.89 -10.18
C ALA A 43 -11.24 15.95 -10.17
N ALA A 44 -11.39 14.80 -10.80
CA ALA A 44 -10.26 13.92 -11.04
C ALA A 44 -9.19 14.70 -11.83
N LEU A 45 -8.02 14.88 -11.22
CA LEU A 45 -6.88 15.54 -11.83
C LEU A 45 -6.37 14.62 -12.94
N SER A 46 -6.31 15.12 -14.17
CA SER A 46 -5.51 14.47 -15.21
C SER A 46 -4.05 14.47 -14.76
N GLU A 47 -3.44 13.31 -14.68
CA GLU A 47 -2.05 13.11 -14.26
C GLU A 47 -1.06 13.57 -15.33
N GLN A 48 -1.16 14.80 -15.77
CA GLN A 48 -0.12 15.44 -16.55
C GLN A 48 0.52 16.53 -15.70
N ASN A 49 1.69 16.26 -15.11
CA ASN A 49 2.70 17.21 -14.62
C ASN A 49 2.21 18.56 -14.03
N VAL A 50 1.01 18.61 -13.49
CA VAL A 50 0.52 19.81 -12.83
C VAL A 50 0.90 19.69 -11.36
N LEU A 51 1.81 20.56 -10.94
CA LEU A 51 2.17 20.70 -9.52
C LEU A 51 0.90 20.87 -8.69
N PRO A 52 0.77 20.16 -7.56
CA PRO A 52 -0.40 20.27 -6.68
C PRO A 52 -0.65 21.74 -6.30
N LEU A 53 -1.92 22.10 -6.16
CA LEU A 53 -2.28 23.40 -5.63
C LEU A 53 -1.80 23.51 -4.19
N SER A 54 -1.01 24.53 -3.86
CA SER A 54 -0.49 24.78 -2.53
C SER A 54 -0.61 26.25 -2.16
N GLY A 55 -0.53 26.58 -0.87
CA GLY A 55 -0.50 27.95 -0.36
C GLY A 55 -1.79 28.73 -0.67
N ALA A 56 -1.64 30.02 -1.02
CA ALA A 56 -2.75 30.92 -1.28
C ALA A 56 -3.67 30.46 -2.43
N ALA A 57 -3.08 29.89 -3.49
CA ALA A 57 -3.84 29.39 -4.63
C ALA A 57 -4.77 28.21 -4.24
N TYR A 58 -4.30 27.35 -3.34
CA TYR A 58 -5.11 26.25 -2.80
C TYR A 58 -6.30 26.79 -1.98
N GLN A 59 -6.07 27.77 -1.09
CA GLN A 59 -7.14 28.33 -0.28
C GLN A 59 -8.22 29.00 -1.13
N VAL A 60 -7.83 29.81 -2.11
CA VAL A 60 -8.75 30.47 -3.03
C VAL A 60 -9.54 29.46 -3.86
N ALA A 61 -8.91 28.36 -4.28
CA ALA A 61 -9.58 27.27 -4.97
C ALA A 61 -10.60 26.57 -4.06
N GLN A 62 -10.24 26.22 -2.83
CA GLN A 62 -11.15 25.62 -1.85
C GLN A 62 -12.36 26.54 -1.58
N ASP A 63 -12.14 27.84 -1.43
CA ASP A 63 -13.21 28.81 -1.26
C ASP A 63 -14.14 28.90 -2.49
N ALA A 64 -13.58 28.73 -3.70
CA ALA A 64 -14.36 28.70 -4.94
C ALA A 64 -15.26 27.45 -5.00
N TYR A 65 -14.72 26.28 -4.67
CA TYR A 65 -15.49 25.02 -4.59
C TYR A 65 -16.55 25.07 -3.49
N ALA A 66 -16.22 25.59 -2.33
CA ALA A 66 -17.15 25.74 -1.22
C ALA A 66 -18.31 26.71 -1.56
N ALA A 67 -18.02 27.83 -2.25
CA ALA A 67 -19.02 28.75 -2.73
C ALA A 67 -19.95 28.08 -3.76
N TYR A 68 -19.38 27.33 -4.70
CA TYR A 68 -20.14 26.56 -5.68
C TYR A 68 -21.07 25.53 -5.01
N GLY A 69 -20.54 24.75 -4.06
CA GLY A 69 -21.31 23.75 -3.31
C GLY A 69 -22.47 24.33 -2.50
N ARG A 70 -22.38 25.59 -2.04
CA ARG A 70 -23.46 26.31 -1.34
C ARG A 70 -24.44 26.98 -2.30
N GLY A 71 -24.26 26.92 -3.62
CA GLY A 71 -25.06 27.60 -4.62
C GLY A 71 -24.72 29.09 -4.77
N ASP A 72 -23.70 29.60 -4.12
CA ASP A 72 -23.18 30.97 -4.34
C ASP A 72 -22.33 31.00 -5.61
N TYR A 73 -23.01 30.92 -6.75
CA TYR A 73 -22.31 30.89 -8.04
C TYR A 73 -21.62 32.22 -8.37
N THR A 74 -22.08 33.34 -7.81
CA THR A 74 -21.43 34.63 -7.99
C THR A 74 -20.07 34.66 -7.27
N GLY A 75 -20.06 34.23 -6.01
CA GLY A 75 -18.85 34.08 -5.25
C GLY A 75 -17.91 33.03 -5.84
N ALA A 76 -18.46 31.91 -6.31
CA ALA A 76 -17.69 30.87 -6.98
C ALA A 76 -16.98 31.37 -8.24
N ILE A 77 -17.67 32.15 -9.10
CA ILE A 77 -17.08 32.75 -10.33
C ILE A 77 -15.93 33.71 -9.96
N ALA A 78 -16.13 34.56 -8.97
CA ALA A 78 -15.11 35.51 -8.56
C ALA A 78 -13.84 34.82 -8.06
N ARG A 79 -14.01 33.86 -7.16
CA ARG A 79 -12.89 33.09 -6.57
C ARG A 79 -12.24 32.14 -7.58
N ALA A 80 -13.02 31.49 -8.46
CA ALA A 80 -12.45 30.66 -9.51
C ALA A 80 -11.57 31.50 -10.48
N ARG A 81 -11.99 32.69 -10.85
CA ARG A 81 -11.17 33.61 -11.65
C ARG A 81 -9.89 34.01 -10.91
N GLU A 82 -9.96 34.26 -9.62
CA GLU A 82 -8.80 34.57 -8.81
C GLU A 82 -7.82 33.40 -8.75
N ALA A 83 -8.34 32.19 -8.48
CA ALA A 83 -7.52 30.97 -8.46
C ALA A 83 -6.87 30.71 -9.84
N ILE A 84 -7.60 30.94 -10.94
CA ILE A 84 -7.06 30.81 -12.31
C ILE A 84 -5.96 31.84 -12.59
N ARG A 85 -6.04 33.06 -12.05
CA ARG A 85 -4.96 34.04 -12.20
C ARG A 85 -3.66 33.59 -11.52
N GLN A 86 -3.78 32.94 -10.37
CA GLN A 86 -2.63 32.41 -9.63
C GLN A 86 -2.09 31.11 -10.24
N ARG A 87 -2.98 30.26 -10.76
CA ARG A 87 -2.65 28.98 -11.38
C ARG A 87 -3.42 28.79 -12.69
N PRO A 88 -2.97 29.40 -13.77
CA PRO A 88 -3.65 29.34 -15.08
C PRO A 88 -3.58 27.96 -15.75
N ASP A 89 -2.68 27.11 -15.31
CA ASP A 89 -2.38 25.77 -15.81
C ASP A 89 -3.36 24.67 -15.33
N VAL A 90 -4.25 24.98 -14.37
CA VAL A 90 -5.10 23.99 -13.73
C VAL A 90 -6.44 23.85 -14.42
N VAL A 91 -6.67 22.74 -15.13
CA VAL A 91 -7.90 22.42 -15.89
C VAL A 91 -9.14 22.43 -15.00
N SER A 92 -9.09 21.86 -13.81
CA SER A 92 -10.23 21.77 -12.88
C SER A 92 -10.80 23.14 -12.47
N LEU A 93 -9.95 24.16 -12.33
CA LEU A 93 -10.38 25.53 -12.04
C LEU A 93 -11.11 26.17 -13.23
N ARG A 94 -10.70 25.86 -14.45
CA ARG A 94 -11.38 26.29 -15.70
C ARG A 94 -12.77 25.66 -15.83
N LEU A 95 -12.86 24.36 -15.49
CA LEU A 95 -14.14 23.64 -15.46
C LEU A 95 -15.07 24.19 -14.37
N LEU A 96 -14.56 24.46 -13.18
CA LEU A 96 -15.33 25.07 -12.09
C LEU A 96 -15.91 26.42 -12.50
N LEU A 97 -15.11 27.28 -13.12
CA LEU A 97 -15.57 28.58 -13.63
C LEU A 97 -16.67 28.40 -14.67
N ALA A 98 -16.50 27.51 -15.63
CA ALA A 98 -17.49 27.24 -16.66
C ALA A 98 -18.78 26.67 -16.07
N ASN A 99 -18.69 25.78 -15.07
CA ASN A 99 -19.84 25.23 -14.39
C ASN A 99 -20.63 26.30 -13.59
N ALA A 100 -19.92 27.17 -12.88
CA ALA A 100 -20.53 28.26 -12.13
C ALA A 100 -21.24 29.31 -13.06
N LEU A 101 -20.63 29.61 -14.21
CA LEU A 101 -21.23 30.44 -15.24
C LEU A 101 -22.45 29.78 -15.85
N ALA A 102 -22.40 28.49 -16.15
CA ALA A 102 -23.51 27.71 -16.68
C ALA A 102 -24.68 27.64 -15.70
N ALA A 103 -24.39 27.45 -14.40
CA ALA A 103 -25.40 27.46 -13.35
C ALA A 103 -26.15 28.81 -13.26
N GLN A 104 -25.49 29.90 -13.59
CA GLN A 104 -26.13 31.24 -13.76
C GLN A 104 -26.76 31.46 -15.13
N ARG A 105 -26.86 30.46 -16.00
CA ARG A 105 -27.34 30.53 -17.39
C ARG A 105 -26.50 31.47 -18.29
N ARG A 106 -25.28 31.79 -17.92
CA ARG A 106 -24.33 32.62 -18.69
C ARG A 106 -23.57 31.78 -19.73
N TYR A 107 -24.31 31.01 -20.54
CA TYR A 107 -23.73 29.98 -21.43
C TYR A 107 -22.75 30.53 -22.45
N SER A 108 -23.03 31.73 -23.01
CA SER A 108 -22.10 32.34 -23.99
C SER A 108 -20.76 32.74 -23.37
N GLU A 109 -20.75 33.09 -22.09
CA GLU A 109 -19.52 33.41 -21.37
C GLU A 109 -18.78 32.14 -20.92
N ALA A 110 -19.53 31.13 -20.50
CA ALA A 110 -18.97 29.82 -20.16
C ALA A 110 -18.27 29.15 -21.36
N SER A 111 -18.90 29.17 -22.54
CA SER A 111 -18.32 28.66 -23.78
C SER A 111 -17.07 29.43 -24.20
N ARG A 112 -17.06 30.77 -24.08
CA ARG A 112 -15.84 31.55 -24.35
C ARG A 112 -14.72 31.22 -23.39
N SER A 113 -15.02 31.15 -22.08
CA SER A 113 -14.03 30.81 -21.06
C SER A 113 -13.39 29.43 -21.30
N LEU A 114 -14.18 28.44 -21.76
CA LEU A 114 -13.64 27.12 -22.14
C LEU A 114 -12.85 27.17 -23.45
N GLY A 115 -13.26 28.01 -24.41
CA GLY A 115 -12.49 28.28 -25.62
C GLY A 115 -11.12 28.85 -25.33
N ASP A 116 -11.06 29.84 -24.43
CA ASP A 116 -9.81 30.44 -23.97
C ASP A 116 -8.92 29.42 -23.21
N ALA A 117 -9.55 28.56 -22.40
CA ALA A 117 -8.85 27.50 -21.70
C ALA A 117 -8.24 26.46 -22.67
N ILE A 118 -9.00 26.03 -23.70
CA ILE A 118 -8.52 25.12 -24.75
C ILE A 118 -7.38 25.74 -25.56
N ALA A 119 -7.43 27.04 -25.83
CA ALA A 119 -6.39 27.74 -26.55
C ALA A 119 -5.09 27.85 -25.73
N GLN A 120 -5.18 27.98 -24.41
CA GLN A 120 -4.03 28.11 -23.50
C GLN A 120 -3.45 26.78 -23.03
N LEU A 121 -4.28 25.77 -22.77
CA LEU A 121 -3.87 24.50 -22.15
C LEU A 121 -3.85 23.33 -23.14
N GLY A 122 -4.24 23.56 -24.39
CA GLY A 122 -4.41 22.50 -25.39
C GLY A 122 -5.83 21.91 -25.38
N ARG A 123 -6.05 20.91 -26.25
CA ARG A 123 -7.34 20.23 -26.40
C ARG A 123 -7.54 19.17 -25.30
N ASP A 124 -7.61 19.60 -24.04
CA ASP A 124 -7.97 18.70 -22.95
C ASP A 124 -9.40 18.15 -23.18
N PRO A 125 -9.61 16.81 -23.11
CA PRO A 125 -10.89 16.16 -23.38
C PRO A 125 -12.04 16.68 -22.54
N ALA A 126 -11.79 16.97 -21.24
CA ALA A 126 -12.81 17.47 -20.34
C ALA A 126 -13.25 18.91 -20.71
N LEU A 127 -12.31 19.76 -21.12
CA LEU A 127 -12.61 21.12 -21.58
C LEU A 127 -13.39 21.09 -22.90
N VAL A 128 -13.00 20.24 -23.85
CA VAL A 128 -13.67 20.10 -25.16
C VAL A 128 -15.09 19.57 -24.99
N SER A 129 -15.26 18.50 -24.23
CA SER A 129 -16.57 17.90 -23.94
C SER A 129 -17.51 18.91 -23.26
N ARG A 130 -16.98 19.59 -22.23
CA ARG A 130 -17.80 20.60 -21.51
C ARG A 130 -18.20 21.78 -22.36
N ARG A 131 -17.30 22.23 -23.23
CA ARG A 131 -17.63 23.30 -24.18
C ARG A 131 -18.75 22.90 -25.14
N LYS A 132 -18.68 21.68 -25.70
CA LYS A 132 -19.73 21.15 -26.59
C LYS A 132 -21.11 21.13 -25.92
N GLN A 133 -21.15 20.68 -24.65
CA GLN A 133 -22.40 20.69 -23.85
C GLN A 133 -22.94 22.10 -23.63
N ILE A 134 -22.09 23.06 -23.27
CA ILE A 134 -22.50 24.45 -23.03
C ILE A 134 -22.92 25.14 -24.32
N ASP A 135 -22.27 24.83 -25.46
CA ASP A 135 -22.65 25.36 -26.76
C ASP A 135 -24.08 24.90 -27.18
N THR A 136 -24.39 23.63 -26.91
CA THR A 136 -25.77 23.11 -27.10
C THR A 136 -26.80 23.89 -26.27
N LEU A 137 -26.51 24.13 -24.99
CA LEU A 137 -27.36 24.93 -24.10
C LEU A 137 -27.49 26.39 -24.56
N ASN A 138 -26.43 26.97 -25.11
CA ASN A 138 -26.37 28.33 -25.60
C ASN A 138 -27.24 28.55 -26.86
N VAL A 139 -27.17 27.60 -27.81
CA VAL A 139 -28.01 27.64 -29.05
C VAL A 139 -29.47 27.57 -28.68
N SER A 140 -29.84 26.75 -27.73
CA SER A 140 -31.20 26.52 -27.28
C SER A 140 -31.81 27.76 -26.60
N THR A 141 -31.00 28.44 -25.77
CA THR A 141 -31.46 29.67 -25.11
C THR A 141 -31.77 30.81 -26.13
N ARG A 142 -31.01 30.83 -27.24
CA ARG A 142 -31.22 31.79 -28.33
C ARG A 142 -32.46 31.47 -29.16
N ALA A 143 -32.80 30.20 -29.36
CA ALA A 143 -34.00 29.76 -30.05
C ALA A 143 -35.28 30.15 -29.32
N VAL A 144 -35.30 29.98 -27.98
CA VAL A 144 -36.43 30.35 -27.12
C VAL A 144 -36.69 31.88 -27.14
N ALA A 145 -35.64 32.70 -27.23
CA ALA A 145 -35.77 34.16 -27.29
C ALA A 145 -36.33 34.66 -28.65
N ARG A 146 -36.27 33.86 -29.71
CA ARG A 146 -36.84 34.19 -31.04
C ARG A 146 -38.30 33.78 -31.18
N ALA A 147 -38.78 32.79 -30.44
CA ALA A 147 -40.18 32.29 -30.52
C ALA A 147 -41.23 33.19 -29.89
N GLY A 148 -40.85 34.30 -29.25
CA GLY A 148 -41.75 35.20 -28.48
C GLY A 148 -42.48 36.26 -29.29
N ARG A 149 -42.52 36.22 -30.63
CA ARG A 149 -43.30 37.22 -31.46
C ARG A 149 -44.22 36.51 -32.48
N GLN A 150 -45.42 36.23 -32.05
CA GLN A 150 -46.44 35.71 -32.98
C GLN A 150 -47.61 36.73 -33.13
N GLN A 151 -48.16 36.83 -34.38
CA GLN A 151 -49.24 37.71 -34.78
C GLN A 151 -50.63 37.07 -34.55
N PRO A 152 -51.70 37.87 -34.45
CA PRO A 152 -53.08 37.39 -34.26
C PRO A 152 -53.62 36.80 -35.59
N GLY A 153 -54.10 35.58 -35.52
CA GLY A 153 -54.68 34.84 -36.66
C GLY A 153 -54.32 33.33 -36.69
N ASP A 154 -53.72 32.84 -35.71
CA ASP A 154 -53.13 31.49 -35.59
C ASP A 154 -54.17 30.46 -35.11
N PRO A 155 -54.22 29.21 -35.71
CA PRO A 155 -55.10 28.14 -35.24
C PRO A 155 -54.85 27.75 -33.78
N ASP A 156 -53.78 28.27 -33.17
CA ASP A 156 -53.38 28.05 -31.77
C ASP A 156 -54.13 28.92 -30.75
N VAL A 157 -55.13 29.70 -31.16
CA VAL A 157 -55.91 30.58 -30.25
C VAL A 157 -56.78 29.73 -29.33
N LEU A 158 -56.54 29.92 -28.02
CA LEU A 158 -57.33 29.32 -26.95
C LEU A 158 -58.61 30.16 -26.73
N THR A 159 -59.75 29.48 -26.55
CA THR A 159 -61.07 30.13 -26.20
C THR A 159 -61.78 29.33 -25.10
N GLY A 160 -62.70 29.96 -24.40
CA GLY A 160 -63.53 29.32 -23.39
C GLY A 160 -62.76 28.73 -22.23
N ALA A 161 -63.20 27.59 -21.75
CA ALA A 161 -62.61 26.90 -20.57
C ALA A 161 -61.07 26.59 -20.74
N ALA A 162 -60.68 26.24 -21.98
CA ALA A 162 -59.23 25.98 -22.25
C ALA A 162 -58.38 27.23 -22.10
N LEU A 163 -58.88 28.41 -22.48
CA LEU A 163 -58.18 29.67 -22.26
C LEU A 163 -58.09 30.01 -20.77
N THR A 164 -59.19 29.79 -20.01
CA THR A 164 -59.17 30.04 -18.57
C THR A 164 -58.20 29.16 -17.83
N ALA A 165 -58.20 27.87 -18.12
CA ALA A 165 -57.24 26.91 -17.53
C ALA A 165 -55.77 27.26 -17.88
N ALA A 166 -55.52 27.61 -19.15
CA ALA A 166 -54.17 28.02 -19.58
C ALA A 166 -53.72 29.31 -18.89
N GLN A 167 -54.62 30.32 -18.77
CA GLN A 167 -54.32 31.59 -18.07
C GLN A 167 -53.99 31.33 -16.60
N GLN A 168 -54.76 30.43 -15.93
CA GLN A 168 -54.47 30.03 -14.56
C GLN A 168 -53.12 29.30 -14.45
N ALA A 169 -52.79 28.42 -15.39
CA ALA A 169 -51.48 27.74 -15.44
C ALA A 169 -50.32 28.74 -15.58
N TYR A 170 -50.42 29.70 -16.54
CA TYR A 170 -49.36 30.72 -16.70
C TYR A 170 -49.27 31.67 -15.50
N LYS A 171 -50.41 32.02 -14.87
CA LYS A 171 -50.42 32.83 -13.65
C LYS A 171 -49.78 32.11 -12.48
N ALA A 172 -50.10 30.83 -12.29
CA ALA A 172 -49.48 29.96 -11.26
C ALA A 172 -47.98 29.82 -11.49
N TYR A 173 -47.55 29.60 -12.75
CA TYR A 173 -46.13 29.53 -13.12
C TYR A 173 -45.39 30.83 -12.79
N ALA A 174 -45.93 31.94 -13.13
CA ALA A 174 -45.35 33.26 -12.80
C ALA A 174 -45.27 33.50 -11.29
N ALA A 175 -46.22 32.96 -10.52
CA ALA A 175 -46.25 33.02 -9.06
C ALA A 175 -45.33 31.94 -8.42
N LYS A 176 -44.67 31.10 -9.22
CA LYS A 176 -43.87 29.94 -8.79
C LYS A 176 -44.68 28.85 -8.06
N ASP A 177 -46.01 28.87 -8.21
CA ASP A 177 -46.85 27.75 -7.80
C ASP A 177 -46.83 26.66 -8.88
N PHE A 178 -45.77 25.88 -8.87
CA PHE A 178 -45.52 24.84 -9.89
C PHE A 178 -46.52 23.69 -9.77
N ALA A 179 -46.98 23.35 -8.56
CA ALA A 179 -48.03 22.33 -8.36
C ALA A 179 -49.38 22.79 -8.93
N GLY A 180 -49.76 24.02 -8.70
CA GLY A 180 -50.91 24.66 -9.33
C GLY A 180 -50.76 24.72 -10.84
N THR A 181 -49.57 25.05 -11.35
CA THR A 181 -49.28 25.06 -12.78
C THR A 181 -49.50 23.70 -13.42
N VAL A 182 -48.95 22.63 -12.84
CA VAL A 182 -49.12 21.24 -13.33
C VAL A 182 -50.58 20.85 -13.40
N ARG A 183 -51.37 21.17 -12.37
CA ARG A 183 -52.83 20.89 -12.34
C ARG A 183 -53.57 21.61 -13.45
N TYR A 184 -53.41 22.93 -13.57
CA TYR A 184 -54.10 23.75 -14.56
C TYR A 184 -53.60 23.49 -16.00
N ALA A 185 -52.32 23.17 -16.20
CA ALA A 185 -51.78 22.80 -17.49
C ALA A 185 -52.39 21.47 -17.96
N ASN A 186 -52.51 20.46 -17.08
CA ASN A 186 -53.18 19.21 -17.41
C ASN A 186 -54.64 19.39 -17.77
N GLU A 187 -55.37 20.29 -17.06
CA GLU A 187 -56.74 20.66 -17.40
C GLU A 187 -56.81 21.33 -18.79
N ALA A 188 -55.95 22.28 -19.08
CA ALA A 188 -55.87 22.90 -20.38
C ALA A 188 -55.51 21.92 -21.52
N ILE A 189 -54.61 20.99 -21.27
CA ILE A 189 -54.20 19.91 -22.21
C ILE A 189 -55.34 18.94 -22.47
N SER A 190 -56.15 18.62 -21.43
CA SER A 190 -57.33 17.75 -21.65
C SER A 190 -58.37 18.36 -22.57
N LEU A 191 -58.50 19.71 -22.56
CA LEU A 191 -59.41 20.46 -23.41
C LEU A 191 -58.82 20.77 -24.79
N ARG A 192 -57.49 20.95 -24.90
CA ARG A 192 -56.76 21.25 -26.13
C ARG A 192 -55.46 20.43 -26.21
N PRO A 193 -55.62 19.13 -26.49
CA PRO A 193 -54.47 18.21 -26.54
C PRO A 193 -53.53 18.40 -27.75
N ASP A 194 -53.96 19.20 -28.71
CA ASP A 194 -53.26 19.55 -29.96
C ASP A 194 -52.25 20.71 -29.84
N LEU A 195 -52.14 21.33 -28.66
CA LEU A 195 -51.26 22.47 -28.46
C LEU A 195 -49.95 22.10 -27.74
N LEU A 196 -48.88 22.10 -28.49
CA LEU A 196 -47.54 21.78 -27.95
C LEU A 196 -47.12 22.71 -26.80
N ARG A 197 -47.42 24.01 -26.91
CA ARG A 197 -47.04 25.02 -25.88
C ARG A 197 -47.60 24.73 -24.45
N LEU A 198 -48.76 24.07 -24.33
CA LEU A 198 -49.33 23.68 -23.03
C LEU A 198 -48.56 22.51 -22.43
N ARG A 199 -48.09 21.55 -23.26
CA ARG A 199 -47.25 20.45 -22.84
C ARG A 199 -45.85 20.93 -22.46
N LEU A 200 -45.27 21.89 -23.18
CA LEU A 200 -44.00 22.52 -22.79
C LEU A 200 -44.11 23.21 -21.43
N LEU A 201 -45.26 23.92 -21.17
CA LEU A 201 -45.52 24.53 -19.86
C LEU A 201 -45.63 23.48 -18.74
N LEU A 202 -46.30 22.34 -19.01
CA LEU A 202 -46.43 21.23 -18.08
C LEU A 202 -45.03 20.65 -17.77
N ILE A 203 -44.22 20.40 -18.78
CA ILE A 203 -42.85 19.87 -18.63
C ILE A 203 -41.98 20.83 -17.80
N ASP A 204 -42.05 22.14 -18.13
CA ASP A 204 -41.26 23.15 -17.42
C ASP A 204 -41.71 23.28 -15.96
N ALA A 205 -43.02 23.21 -15.70
CA ALA A 205 -43.56 23.29 -14.34
C ALA A 205 -43.21 22.07 -13.50
N ALA A 206 -43.37 20.87 -14.05
CA ALA A 206 -43.01 19.62 -13.37
C ALA A 206 -41.50 19.56 -13.06
N SER A 207 -40.66 19.96 -14.02
CA SER A 207 -39.22 20.07 -13.83
C SER A 207 -38.84 21.12 -12.77
N ALA A 208 -39.51 22.27 -12.75
CA ALA A 208 -39.29 23.32 -11.74
C ALA A 208 -39.78 22.92 -10.34
N ALA A 209 -40.77 22.02 -10.27
CA ALA A 209 -41.26 21.42 -9.03
C ALA A 209 -40.32 20.30 -8.50
N GLY A 210 -39.27 19.91 -9.24
CA GLY A 210 -38.40 18.80 -8.90
C GLY A 210 -39.03 17.43 -9.22
N GLN A 211 -40.11 17.38 -9.97
CA GLN A 211 -40.82 16.18 -10.43
C GLN A 211 -40.21 15.73 -11.77
N ASP A 212 -38.90 15.45 -11.79
CA ASP A 212 -38.17 15.21 -13.04
C ASP A 212 -38.66 13.98 -13.82
N THR A 213 -39.07 12.92 -13.12
CA THR A 213 -39.64 11.72 -13.76
C THR A 213 -40.96 12.03 -14.49
N ASP A 214 -41.82 12.83 -13.83
CA ASP A 214 -43.08 13.24 -14.44
C ASP A 214 -42.83 14.17 -15.62
N ALA A 215 -41.92 15.13 -15.50
CA ALA A 215 -41.47 15.98 -16.59
C ALA A 215 -40.90 15.20 -17.77
N TRP A 216 -40.09 14.16 -17.53
CA TRP A 216 -39.56 13.28 -18.54
C TRP A 216 -40.68 12.52 -19.29
N ASN A 217 -41.61 11.91 -18.54
CA ASN A 217 -42.75 11.21 -19.12
C ASN A 217 -43.67 12.14 -19.95
N ALA A 218 -43.90 13.36 -19.47
CA ALA A 218 -44.63 14.37 -20.19
C ALA A 218 -43.94 14.80 -21.50
N ASP A 219 -42.60 14.88 -21.52
CA ASP A 219 -41.81 15.16 -22.72
C ASP A 219 -41.90 14.02 -23.74
N LEU A 220 -41.77 12.73 -23.27
CA LEU A 220 -41.92 11.57 -24.14
C LEU A 220 -43.31 11.50 -24.75
N ASP A 221 -44.39 11.83 -23.98
CA ASP A 221 -45.74 11.85 -24.48
C ASP A 221 -45.96 12.99 -25.50
N ALA A 222 -45.38 14.16 -25.24
CA ALA A 222 -45.35 15.25 -26.19
C ALA A 222 -44.60 14.89 -27.47
N THR A 223 -43.46 14.21 -27.36
CA THR A 223 -42.66 13.75 -28.53
C THR A 223 -43.42 12.74 -29.39
N LYS A 224 -44.12 11.77 -28.77
CA LYS A 224 -44.97 10.83 -29.50
C LYS A 224 -46.06 11.52 -30.34
N ARG A 225 -46.58 12.62 -29.84
CA ARG A 225 -47.73 13.32 -30.48
C ARG A 225 -47.30 14.35 -31.50
N PHE A 226 -46.24 15.09 -31.22
CA PHE A 226 -45.82 16.26 -32.03
C PHE A 226 -44.55 16.05 -32.82
N GLY A 227 -43.92 14.89 -32.66
CA GLY A 227 -42.59 14.66 -33.21
C GLY A 227 -41.49 15.21 -32.29
N ASP A 228 -40.26 14.93 -32.63
CA ASP A 228 -39.07 15.30 -31.84
C ASP A 228 -38.57 16.70 -32.23
N SER A 229 -39.23 17.73 -31.69
CA SER A 229 -38.85 19.13 -31.90
C SER A 229 -37.64 19.56 -31.08
N ASP A 230 -36.95 20.64 -31.50
CA ASP A 230 -35.81 21.21 -30.80
C ASP A 230 -36.16 21.65 -29.37
N GLU A 231 -37.39 22.16 -29.17
CA GLU A 231 -37.86 22.57 -27.83
C GLU A 231 -38.02 21.36 -26.89
N LEU A 232 -38.53 20.24 -27.38
CA LEU A 232 -38.65 18.99 -26.61
C LEU A 232 -37.28 18.38 -26.34
N ARG A 233 -36.43 18.28 -27.37
CA ARG A 233 -35.06 17.76 -27.21
C ARG A 233 -34.26 18.53 -26.13
N LEU A 234 -34.41 19.86 -26.11
CA LEU A 234 -33.76 20.69 -25.12
C LEU A 234 -34.22 20.38 -23.70
N ARG A 235 -35.52 20.26 -23.49
CA ARG A 235 -36.11 19.95 -22.18
C ARG A 235 -35.72 18.55 -21.76
N ARG A 236 -35.77 17.59 -22.66
CA ARG A 236 -35.37 16.22 -22.44
C ARG A 236 -33.91 16.15 -22.02
N SER A 237 -33.02 16.85 -22.71
CA SER A 237 -31.61 16.91 -22.35
C SER A 237 -31.39 17.51 -20.94
N PHE A 238 -32.14 18.59 -20.61
CA PHE A 238 -32.02 19.20 -19.28
C PHE A 238 -32.56 18.32 -18.16
N ILE A 239 -33.74 17.70 -18.35
CA ILE A 239 -34.34 16.79 -17.37
C ILE A 239 -33.53 15.53 -17.25
N GLY A 240 -33.09 14.97 -18.37
CA GLY A 240 -32.27 13.76 -18.41
C GLY A 240 -30.92 13.94 -17.72
N SER A 241 -30.28 15.10 -17.84
CA SER A 241 -29.04 15.39 -17.11
C SER A 241 -29.17 15.35 -15.58
N ARG A 242 -30.40 15.51 -15.06
CA ARG A 242 -30.71 15.43 -13.63
C ARG A 242 -31.13 14.03 -13.20
N LEU A 243 -31.74 13.25 -14.10
CA LEU A 243 -32.15 11.87 -13.84
C LEU A 243 -30.99 10.86 -14.01
N ALA A 244 -30.16 11.06 -15.02
CA ALA A 244 -29.09 10.15 -15.37
C ALA A 244 -28.13 9.81 -14.19
N PRO A 245 -27.68 10.79 -13.37
CA PRO A 245 -26.79 10.47 -12.24
C PRO A 245 -27.41 9.48 -11.25
N LYS A 246 -28.71 9.60 -10.98
CA LYS A 246 -29.42 8.71 -10.05
C LYS A 246 -29.43 7.26 -10.56
N SER A 247 -29.73 7.07 -11.85
CA SER A 247 -29.72 5.74 -12.46
C SER A 247 -28.31 5.21 -12.62
N SER A 248 -27.32 6.07 -12.92
CA SER A 248 -25.90 5.73 -12.97
C SER A 248 -25.39 5.27 -11.59
N ASP A 249 -25.66 6.00 -10.53
CA ASP A 249 -25.28 5.63 -9.16
C ASP A 249 -25.92 4.31 -8.72
N ALA A 250 -27.21 4.12 -9.06
CA ALA A 250 -27.93 2.89 -8.77
C ALA A 250 -27.35 1.69 -9.57
N SER A 251 -26.99 1.90 -10.83
CA SER A 251 -26.29 0.92 -11.66
C SER A 251 -24.97 0.51 -11.02
N TYR A 252 -24.16 1.48 -10.60
CA TYR A 252 -22.90 1.21 -9.94
C TYR A 252 -23.07 0.45 -8.62
N ALA A 253 -24.08 0.80 -7.83
CA ALA A 253 -24.41 0.09 -6.60
C ALA A 253 -24.84 -1.36 -6.85
N ALA A 254 -25.60 -1.65 -7.92
CA ALA A 254 -25.94 -3.00 -8.34
C ALA A 254 -24.72 -3.78 -8.82
N PHE A 255 -23.86 -3.12 -9.62
CA PHE A 255 -22.60 -3.70 -10.10
C PHE A 255 -21.72 -4.16 -8.94
N LYS A 256 -21.54 -3.33 -7.93
CA LYS A 256 -20.75 -3.67 -6.72
C LYS A 256 -21.31 -4.85 -5.93
N LYS A 257 -22.62 -5.10 -6.03
CA LYS A 257 -23.26 -6.26 -5.41
C LYS A 257 -23.16 -7.54 -6.25
N GLY A 258 -22.59 -7.44 -7.47
CA GLY A 258 -22.54 -8.54 -8.43
C GLY A 258 -23.85 -8.75 -9.19
N ASP A 259 -24.83 -7.88 -9.05
CA ASP A 259 -26.09 -7.93 -9.82
C ASP A 259 -25.91 -7.22 -11.16
N TYR A 260 -25.13 -7.84 -12.04
CA TYR A 260 -24.77 -7.27 -13.34
C TYR A 260 -25.97 -7.09 -14.29
N PRO A 261 -26.97 -7.98 -14.34
CA PRO A 261 -28.17 -7.76 -15.14
C PRO A 261 -28.94 -6.50 -14.71
N GLN A 262 -29.10 -6.27 -13.40
CA GLN A 262 -29.74 -5.07 -12.88
C GLN A 262 -28.87 -3.83 -13.13
N ALA A 263 -27.55 -3.94 -12.98
CA ALA A 263 -26.63 -2.87 -13.30
C ALA A 263 -26.74 -2.44 -14.77
N ALA A 264 -26.79 -3.40 -15.69
CA ALA A 264 -26.97 -3.13 -17.12
C ALA A 264 -28.34 -2.47 -17.43
N ALA A 265 -29.39 -2.89 -16.76
CA ALA A 265 -30.71 -2.28 -16.93
C ALA A 265 -30.73 -0.80 -16.51
N LEU A 266 -30.17 -0.50 -15.33
CA LEU A 266 -30.07 0.85 -14.80
C LEU A 266 -29.09 1.73 -15.62
N ALA A 267 -28.01 1.16 -16.14
CA ALA A 267 -27.10 1.86 -17.04
C ALA A 267 -27.77 2.21 -18.38
N ARG A 268 -28.63 1.33 -18.94
CA ARG A 268 -29.43 1.66 -20.13
C ARG A 268 -30.37 2.82 -19.86
N GLU A 269 -30.95 2.86 -18.69
CA GLU A 269 -31.81 3.98 -18.28
C GLU A 269 -31.01 5.28 -18.17
N ALA A 270 -29.80 5.25 -17.57
CA ALA A 270 -28.92 6.41 -17.52
C ALA A 270 -28.51 6.91 -18.92
N VAL A 271 -28.22 6.00 -19.86
CA VAL A 271 -27.96 6.33 -21.27
C VAL A 271 -29.17 6.92 -21.95
N ALA A 272 -30.37 6.38 -21.67
CA ALA A 272 -31.61 6.94 -22.25
C ALA A 272 -31.88 8.37 -21.75
N TYR A 273 -31.60 8.66 -20.49
CA TYR A 273 -31.73 10.00 -19.92
C TYR A 273 -30.68 10.98 -20.47
N ALA A 274 -29.45 10.54 -20.65
CA ALA A 274 -28.36 11.40 -21.10
C ALA A 274 -27.47 10.68 -22.16
N PRO A 275 -27.97 10.53 -23.38
CA PRO A 275 -27.27 9.78 -24.44
C PRO A 275 -25.96 10.44 -24.89
N ASP A 276 -25.80 11.72 -24.65
CA ASP A 276 -24.58 12.48 -25.01
C ASP A 276 -23.47 12.36 -23.98
N LEU A 277 -23.75 11.73 -22.81
CA LEU A 277 -22.74 11.48 -21.80
C LEU A 277 -22.05 10.14 -22.08
N LEU A 278 -20.87 10.23 -22.66
CA LEU A 278 -20.04 9.06 -23.00
C LEU A 278 -19.78 8.15 -21.79
N GLY A 279 -19.61 8.72 -20.60
CA GLY A 279 -19.42 7.97 -19.37
C GLY A 279 -20.54 6.97 -19.07
N ASN A 280 -21.82 7.36 -19.29
CA ASN A 280 -22.95 6.46 -19.11
C ASN A 280 -22.94 5.30 -20.12
N ARG A 281 -22.46 5.54 -21.36
CA ARG A 281 -22.28 4.50 -22.35
C ARG A 281 -21.20 3.52 -21.97
N ILE A 282 -20.08 4.01 -21.44
CA ILE A 282 -18.98 3.16 -20.94
C ILE A 282 -19.46 2.31 -19.78
N GLN A 283 -20.19 2.88 -18.83
CA GLN A 283 -20.78 2.16 -17.72
C GLN A 283 -21.77 1.07 -18.20
N LEU A 284 -22.55 1.34 -19.23
CA LEU A 284 -23.44 0.34 -19.84
C LEU A 284 -22.64 -0.81 -20.47
N ILE A 285 -21.59 -0.48 -21.23
CA ILE A 285 -20.73 -1.49 -21.87
C ILE A 285 -20.07 -2.37 -20.81
N ASP A 286 -19.59 -1.76 -19.75
CA ASP A 286 -18.97 -2.43 -18.60
C ASP A 286 -19.96 -3.40 -17.90
N ALA A 287 -21.15 -2.92 -17.57
CA ALA A 287 -22.18 -3.75 -16.95
C ALA A 287 -22.62 -4.92 -17.84
N LEU A 288 -22.75 -4.69 -19.15
CA LEU A 288 -23.05 -5.72 -20.14
C LEU A 288 -21.92 -6.74 -20.25
N PHE A 289 -20.69 -6.28 -20.23
CA PHE A 289 -19.50 -7.14 -20.27
C PHE A 289 -19.44 -8.02 -19.02
N ALA A 290 -19.67 -7.46 -17.85
CA ALA A 290 -19.75 -8.19 -16.60
C ALA A 290 -20.93 -9.19 -16.58
N ALA A 291 -22.07 -8.83 -17.16
CA ALA A 291 -23.25 -9.72 -17.33
C ALA A 291 -23.06 -10.83 -18.38
N ASN A 292 -21.92 -10.86 -19.10
CA ASN A 292 -21.70 -11.75 -20.25
C ASN A 292 -22.68 -11.57 -21.42
N ASP A 293 -23.28 -10.39 -21.56
CA ASP A 293 -24.09 -10.03 -22.72
C ASP A 293 -23.20 -9.48 -23.85
N LEU A 294 -22.41 -10.36 -24.47
CA LEU A 294 -21.46 -9.94 -25.52
C LEU A 294 -22.15 -9.31 -26.75
N PRO A 295 -23.34 -9.78 -27.20
CA PRO A 295 -24.08 -9.06 -28.23
C PRO A 295 -24.45 -7.63 -27.80
N GLY A 296 -24.88 -7.46 -26.56
CA GLY A 296 -25.18 -6.15 -25.97
C GLY A 296 -23.95 -5.25 -25.91
N VAL A 297 -22.78 -5.80 -25.51
CA VAL A 297 -21.50 -5.09 -25.55
C VAL A 297 -21.17 -4.60 -26.95
N GLN A 298 -21.26 -5.49 -27.96
CA GLN A 298 -20.97 -5.11 -29.35
C GLN A 298 -21.88 -3.99 -29.85
N ALA A 299 -23.18 -4.05 -29.56
CA ALA A 299 -24.13 -3.02 -29.96
C ALA A 299 -23.82 -1.68 -29.27
N ALA A 300 -23.75 -1.67 -27.92
CA ALA A 300 -23.51 -0.47 -27.14
C ALA A 300 -22.14 0.17 -27.45
N ALA A 301 -21.10 -0.66 -27.63
CA ALA A 301 -19.77 -0.16 -27.98
C ALA A 301 -19.75 0.43 -29.42
N SER A 302 -20.48 -0.17 -30.38
CA SER A 302 -20.60 0.39 -31.71
C SER A 302 -21.30 1.75 -31.74
N GLU A 303 -22.33 1.93 -30.90
CA GLU A 303 -22.97 3.24 -30.72
C GLU A 303 -22.03 4.26 -30.07
N ALA A 304 -21.25 3.84 -29.09
CA ALA A 304 -20.28 4.72 -28.43
C ALA A 304 -19.17 5.15 -29.40
N ILE A 305 -18.64 4.21 -30.19
CA ILE A 305 -17.61 4.48 -31.23
C ILE A 305 -18.14 5.37 -32.36
N ALA A 306 -19.44 5.24 -32.72
CA ALA A 306 -20.07 6.15 -33.67
C ALA A 306 -20.18 7.58 -33.14
N ALA A 307 -20.27 7.76 -31.83
CA ALA A 307 -20.28 9.07 -31.18
C ALA A 307 -18.86 9.63 -31.00
N ASP A 308 -17.88 8.76 -30.65
CA ASP A 308 -16.46 9.09 -30.51
C ASP A 308 -15.60 7.86 -30.84
N ASP A 309 -14.93 7.89 -31.99
CA ASP A 309 -14.12 6.79 -32.48
C ASP A 309 -12.70 6.73 -31.90
N THR A 310 -12.38 7.63 -30.99
CA THR A 310 -11.08 7.70 -30.29
C THR A 310 -11.12 7.10 -28.88
N GLU A 311 -12.31 6.75 -28.39
CA GLU A 311 -12.45 6.23 -27.04
C GLU A 311 -11.93 4.81 -26.88
N ILE A 312 -10.99 4.65 -25.97
CA ILE A 312 -10.23 3.42 -25.79
C ILE A 312 -11.08 2.24 -25.28
N MET A 313 -11.99 2.48 -24.35
CA MET A 313 -12.75 1.39 -23.69
C MET A 313 -13.78 0.73 -24.61
N PRO A 314 -14.64 1.47 -25.33
CA PRO A 314 -15.54 0.88 -26.33
C PRO A 314 -14.80 0.07 -27.40
N LEU A 315 -13.68 0.60 -27.92
CA LEU A 315 -12.83 -0.11 -28.90
C LEU A 315 -12.27 -1.42 -28.32
N THR A 316 -11.72 -1.36 -27.09
CA THR A 316 -11.13 -2.53 -26.44
C THR A 316 -12.18 -3.64 -26.21
N LEU A 317 -13.34 -3.29 -25.68
CA LEU A 317 -14.37 -4.27 -25.34
C LEU A 317 -15.13 -4.80 -26.55
N ARG A 318 -15.30 -3.99 -27.60
CA ARG A 318 -15.80 -4.49 -28.87
C ARG A 318 -14.81 -5.43 -29.52
N GLY A 319 -13.52 -5.08 -29.53
CA GLY A 319 -12.47 -5.94 -30.02
C GLY A 319 -12.41 -7.29 -29.31
N TYR A 320 -12.50 -7.29 -27.95
CA TYR A 320 -12.62 -8.52 -27.18
C TYR A 320 -13.83 -9.37 -27.63
N THR A 321 -14.99 -8.75 -27.78
CA THR A 321 -16.22 -9.44 -28.20
C THR A 321 -16.09 -10.03 -29.60
N LEU A 322 -15.47 -9.31 -30.52
CA LEU A 322 -15.19 -9.78 -31.89
C LEU A 322 -14.22 -10.95 -31.91
N ALA A 323 -13.16 -10.90 -31.06
CA ALA A 323 -12.21 -12.01 -30.91
C ALA A 323 -12.88 -13.28 -30.40
N VAL A 324 -13.73 -13.17 -29.37
CA VAL A 324 -14.54 -14.31 -28.86
C VAL A 324 -15.44 -14.91 -29.94
N GLN A 325 -15.93 -14.08 -30.87
CA GLN A 325 -16.71 -14.54 -32.03
C GLN A 325 -15.87 -15.11 -33.19
N GLY A 326 -14.55 -15.15 -33.05
CA GLY A 326 -13.63 -15.59 -34.09
C GLY A 326 -13.40 -14.58 -35.23
N LYS A 327 -13.85 -13.32 -35.06
CA LYS A 327 -13.65 -12.21 -36.01
C LYS A 327 -12.34 -11.49 -35.74
N THR A 328 -11.23 -12.21 -35.78
CA THR A 328 -9.91 -11.72 -35.37
C THR A 328 -9.44 -10.49 -36.16
N ALA A 329 -9.71 -10.37 -37.43
CA ALA A 329 -9.30 -9.20 -38.24
C ALA A 329 -10.00 -7.91 -37.77
N ASP A 330 -11.29 -7.99 -37.47
CA ASP A 330 -12.07 -6.85 -36.98
C ASP A 330 -11.63 -6.48 -35.55
N ALA A 331 -11.36 -7.49 -34.72
CA ALA A 331 -10.83 -7.31 -33.35
C ALA A 331 -9.47 -6.61 -33.39
N GLU A 332 -8.56 -7.02 -34.21
CA GLU A 332 -7.24 -6.39 -34.38
C GLU A 332 -7.32 -4.93 -34.85
N ALA A 333 -8.28 -4.63 -35.74
CA ALA A 333 -8.51 -3.25 -36.18
C ALA A 333 -8.93 -2.36 -34.99
N ASP A 334 -9.82 -2.85 -34.11
CA ASP A 334 -10.25 -2.14 -32.91
C ASP A 334 -9.11 -2.02 -31.89
N PHE A 335 -8.33 -3.08 -31.66
CA PHE A 335 -7.18 -3.05 -30.75
C PHE A 335 -6.10 -2.09 -31.22
N THR A 336 -5.83 -2.05 -32.52
CA THR A 336 -4.87 -1.10 -33.08
C THR A 336 -5.30 0.34 -32.81
N LYS A 337 -6.58 0.66 -33.03
CA LYS A 337 -7.11 1.99 -32.72
C LYS A 337 -7.02 2.30 -31.21
N ALA A 338 -7.43 1.34 -30.37
CA ALA A 338 -7.38 1.50 -28.90
C ALA A 338 -5.96 1.78 -28.41
N LEU A 339 -4.96 1.05 -28.89
CA LEU A 339 -3.56 1.23 -28.48
C LEU A 339 -2.94 2.54 -29.00
N HIS A 340 -3.48 3.14 -30.05
CA HIS A 340 -3.06 4.44 -30.58
C HIS A 340 -3.86 5.62 -30.02
N ALA A 341 -4.81 5.38 -29.11
CA ALA A 341 -5.59 6.45 -28.47
C ALA A 341 -4.69 7.31 -27.57
N ASN A 342 -4.32 8.49 -28.04
CA ASN A 342 -3.39 9.40 -27.34
C ASN A 342 -4.00 10.07 -26.11
N ASP A 343 -5.30 10.37 -26.20
CA ASP A 343 -6.02 11.16 -25.19
C ASP A 343 -6.60 10.32 -24.03
N ALA A 344 -6.39 8.98 -24.04
CA ALA A 344 -6.86 8.10 -22.99
C ALA A 344 -6.03 8.22 -21.70
N THR A 345 -6.70 8.11 -20.54
CA THR A 345 -6.02 8.08 -19.24
C THR A 345 -5.06 6.88 -19.13
N GLN A 346 -4.01 7.01 -18.34
CA GLN A 346 -3.07 5.90 -18.11
C GLN A 346 -3.79 4.67 -17.55
N ARG A 347 -4.81 4.89 -16.74
CA ARG A 347 -5.64 3.83 -16.16
C ARG A 347 -6.40 3.05 -17.23
N ASN A 348 -7.07 3.76 -18.16
CA ASN A 348 -7.78 3.12 -19.27
C ASN A 348 -6.82 2.43 -20.25
N LYS A 349 -5.63 3.01 -20.48
CA LYS A 349 -4.57 2.36 -21.28
C LYS A 349 -4.09 1.06 -20.63
N ARG A 350 -3.96 1.04 -19.30
CA ARG A 350 -3.63 -0.16 -18.53
C ARG A 350 -4.69 -1.25 -18.72
N VAL A 351 -5.98 -0.90 -18.54
CA VAL A 351 -7.09 -1.84 -18.74
C VAL A 351 -7.09 -2.41 -20.14
N ALA A 352 -6.98 -1.56 -21.15
CA ALA A 352 -6.92 -1.99 -22.54
C ALA A 352 -5.77 -2.97 -22.80
N ARG A 353 -4.56 -2.70 -22.32
CA ARG A 353 -3.40 -3.60 -22.45
C ARG A 353 -3.66 -4.97 -21.83
N VAL A 354 -4.28 -5.01 -20.64
CA VAL A 354 -4.61 -6.26 -19.96
C VAL A 354 -5.64 -7.07 -20.74
N ILE A 355 -6.72 -6.44 -21.22
CA ILE A 355 -7.77 -7.11 -22.00
C ILE A 355 -7.26 -7.62 -23.33
N ILE A 356 -6.46 -6.82 -24.04
CA ILE A 356 -5.85 -7.23 -25.32
C ILE A 356 -4.85 -8.37 -25.11
N ALA A 357 -4.08 -8.33 -24.03
CA ALA A 357 -3.17 -9.42 -23.68
C ALA A 357 -3.92 -10.73 -23.38
N ASP A 358 -5.07 -10.67 -22.69
CA ASP A 358 -5.92 -11.84 -22.47
C ASP A 358 -6.37 -12.48 -23.79
N VAL A 359 -6.74 -11.65 -24.77
CA VAL A 359 -7.11 -12.12 -26.12
C VAL A 359 -5.94 -12.80 -26.79
N TRP A 360 -4.77 -12.16 -26.85
CA TRP A 360 -3.60 -12.74 -27.51
C TRP A 360 -3.06 -13.99 -26.81
N ILE A 361 -3.19 -14.09 -25.48
CA ILE A 361 -2.88 -15.32 -24.74
C ILE A 361 -3.85 -16.43 -25.15
N ALA A 362 -5.15 -16.15 -25.23
CA ALA A 362 -6.18 -17.11 -25.63
C ALA A 362 -6.04 -17.56 -27.08
N GLU A 363 -5.53 -16.71 -27.97
CA GLU A 363 -5.23 -17.01 -29.37
C GLU A 363 -3.87 -17.72 -29.59
N GLY A 364 -3.14 -18.04 -28.49
CA GLY A 364 -1.84 -18.70 -28.58
C GLY A 364 -0.71 -17.79 -29.09
N GLN A 365 -0.81 -16.48 -28.82
CA GLN A 365 0.18 -15.46 -29.16
C GLN A 365 0.88 -14.90 -27.90
N PRO A 366 1.47 -15.74 -27.02
CA PRO A 366 1.96 -15.30 -25.71
C PRO A 366 3.14 -14.32 -25.81
N GLN A 367 3.99 -14.43 -26.83
CA GLN A 367 5.09 -13.49 -27.03
C GLN A 367 4.57 -12.07 -27.29
N ARG A 368 3.56 -11.95 -28.12
CA ARG A 368 2.92 -10.67 -28.45
C ARG A 368 2.28 -10.03 -27.21
N ALA A 369 1.65 -10.86 -26.37
CA ALA A 369 1.11 -10.40 -25.08
C ALA A 369 2.22 -9.90 -24.12
N LEU A 370 3.37 -10.61 -24.04
CA LEU A 370 4.51 -10.16 -23.25
C LEU A 370 5.09 -8.84 -23.75
N ASP A 371 5.19 -8.65 -25.04
CA ASP A 371 5.70 -7.41 -25.64
C ASP A 371 4.76 -6.24 -25.34
N LEU A 372 3.43 -6.45 -25.39
CA LEU A 372 2.43 -5.46 -25.02
C LEU A 372 2.50 -5.10 -23.53
N LEU A 373 2.69 -6.10 -22.68
CA LEU A 373 2.78 -5.94 -21.22
C LEU A 373 4.20 -5.63 -20.73
N ALA A 374 5.15 -5.33 -21.63
CA ALA A 374 6.49 -4.90 -21.24
C ALA A 374 6.40 -3.64 -20.35
N PRO A 375 7.26 -3.50 -19.33
CA PRO A 375 7.21 -2.35 -18.41
C PRO A 375 7.34 -1.04 -19.16
N LEU A 376 6.45 -0.10 -18.92
CA LEU A 376 6.62 1.27 -19.33
C LEU A 376 7.59 1.91 -18.36
N LYS A 377 8.75 2.37 -18.82
CA LYS A 377 9.86 2.91 -18.01
C LYS A 377 9.47 3.96 -16.96
N MET A 378 8.28 4.48 -17.01
CA MET A 378 7.82 5.57 -16.13
C MET A 378 6.70 5.19 -15.15
N ASN A 379 6.05 4.03 -15.25
CA ASN A 379 4.78 3.80 -14.58
C ASN A 379 4.72 2.60 -13.62
N GLY A 380 5.83 1.89 -13.40
CA GLY A 380 5.83 0.79 -12.41
C GLY A 380 4.86 -0.36 -12.72
N ASP A 381 4.56 -0.63 -14.00
CA ASP A 381 3.66 -1.72 -14.41
C ASP A 381 4.06 -3.09 -13.84
N ASP A 382 5.33 -3.27 -13.48
CA ASP A 382 5.82 -4.49 -12.85
C ASP A 382 5.27 -4.69 -11.41
N THR A 383 4.72 -3.65 -10.81
CA THR A 383 4.04 -3.73 -9.51
C THR A 383 2.54 -3.98 -9.62
N ASP A 384 2.01 -4.06 -10.84
CA ASP A 384 0.59 -4.21 -11.14
C ASP A 384 0.18 -5.70 -11.14
N PRO A 385 -0.68 -6.16 -10.18
CA PRO A 385 -1.06 -7.57 -10.09
C PRO A 385 -1.73 -8.13 -11.35
N PRO A 386 -2.70 -7.44 -12.00
CA PRO A 386 -3.28 -7.90 -13.25
C PRO A 386 -2.27 -8.09 -14.38
N ILE A 387 -1.29 -7.21 -14.51
CA ILE A 387 -0.22 -7.31 -15.52
C ILE A 387 0.73 -8.47 -15.17
N ALA A 388 1.16 -8.57 -13.91
CA ALA A 388 2.04 -9.64 -13.44
C ALA A 388 1.44 -11.02 -13.69
N LEU A 389 0.15 -11.21 -13.42
CA LEU A 389 -0.56 -12.45 -13.66
C LEU A 389 -0.55 -12.84 -15.15
N ARG A 390 -0.87 -11.90 -16.08
CA ARG A 390 -0.87 -12.15 -17.53
C ARG A 390 0.52 -12.46 -18.05
N ARG A 391 1.54 -11.75 -17.56
CA ARG A 391 2.95 -12.06 -17.90
C ARG A 391 3.35 -13.46 -17.44
N TYR A 392 2.93 -13.87 -16.25
CA TYR A 392 3.12 -15.23 -15.76
C TYR A 392 2.44 -16.26 -16.69
N GLN A 393 1.15 -16.08 -17.00
CA GLN A 393 0.40 -16.97 -17.90
C GLN A 393 1.04 -17.09 -19.28
N ALA A 394 1.45 -15.95 -19.87
CA ALA A 394 2.11 -15.95 -21.18
C ALA A 394 3.47 -16.68 -21.14
N ARG A 395 4.27 -16.51 -20.07
CA ARG A 395 5.54 -17.23 -19.89
C ARG A 395 5.32 -18.73 -19.73
N GLN A 396 4.28 -19.15 -18.99
CA GLN A 396 3.94 -20.56 -18.84
C GLN A 396 3.62 -21.19 -20.20
N LEU A 397 2.85 -20.53 -21.06
CA LEU A 397 2.56 -21.00 -22.42
C LEU A 397 3.83 -21.15 -23.25
N LEU A 398 4.75 -20.18 -23.20
CA LEU A 398 6.05 -20.25 -23.90
C LEU A 398 6.92 -21.40 -23.40
N ALA A 399 6.93 -21.66 -22.10
CA ALA A 399 7.71 -22.74 -21.51
C ALA A 399 7.21 -24.13 -21.91
N HIS A 400 5.94 -24.27 -22.28
CA HIS A 400 5.33 -25.52 -22.75
C HIS A 400 5.38 -25.71 -24.28
N VAL A 401 5.83 -24.70 -25.04
CA VAL A 401 6.11 -24.87 -26.50
C VAL A 401 7.44 -25.58 -26.61
N PRO A 402 7.50 -26.81 -27.20
CA PRO A 402 8.77 -27.50 -27.45
C PRO A 402 9.67 -26.58 -28.27
N ALA A 403 10.92 -26.39 -27.81
CA ALA A 403 11.93 -25.72 -28.65
C ALA A 403 11.96 -26.39 -30.03
N ALA A 404 11.74 -25.60 -31.08
CA ALA A 404 11.77 -26.10 -32.45
C ALA A 404 13.09 -26.85 -32.66
N PRO A 405 13.08 -28.13 -33.03
CA PRO A 405 14.31 -28.86 -33.33
C PRO A 405 14.98 -28.16 -34.48
N ASN A 406 16.28 -27.97 -34.42
CA ASN A 406 17.12 -27.50 -35.51
C ASN A 406 16.72 -28.26 -36.78
N ALA A 407 16.40 -27.52 -37.81
CA ALA A 407 15.90 -28.02 -39.08
C ALA A 407 16.88 -29.00 -39.74
N SER A 408 16.82 -30.28 -39.42
CA SER A 408 17.42 -31.36 -40.21
C SER A 408 16.94 -32.74 -39.76
N SER A 409 15.68 -32.94 -39.49
CA SER A 409 15.03 -34.25 -39.57
C SER A 409 13.56 -34.07 -39.23
N ALA A 410 12.68 -34.30 -40.21
CA ALA A 410 11.24 -34.35 -39.97
C ALA A 410 10.91 -35.63 -39.19
N PRO A 411 10.32 -35.52 -37.99
CA PRO A 411 9.60 -36.65 -37.42
C PRO A 411 8.08 -36.44 -37.58
N ASP A 412 7.42 -37.56 -37.70
CA ASP A 412 5.97 -37.70 -37.89
C ASP A 412 5.14 -36.83 -36.93
N ALA A 413 4.18 -36.13 -37.52
CA ALA A 413 3.24 -35.18 -36.90
C ALA A 413 2.15 -35.85 -36.02
N SER A 414 2.45 -36.87 -35.20
CA SER A 414 1.41 -37.58 -34.46
C SER A 414 1.55 -37.63 -32.93
N THR A 415 2.49 -36.92 -32.32
CA THR A 415 2.65 -36.89 -30.83
C THR A 415 2.93 -35.51 -30.25
N ALA A 416 2.43 -34.42 -30.84
CA ALA A 416 2.29 -33.18 -30.14
C ALA A 416 1.13 -33.31 -29.15
N THR A 417 1.39 -33.53 -27.88
CA THR A 417 0.42 -33.35 -26.80
C THR A 417 0.00 -31.90 -26.82
N ASN A 418 -1.14 -31.64 -27.50
CA ASN A 418 -1.81 -30.36 -27.47
C ASN A 418 -2.26 -30.09 -26.02
N ALA A 419 -1.45 -29.36 -25.25
CA ALA A 419 -1.99 -28.67 -24.07
C ALA A 419 -3.09 -27.73 -24.64
N PRO A 420 -4.35 -27.83 -24.15
CA PRO A 420 -5.41 -26.98 -24.64
C PRO A 420 -5.00 -25.52 -24.42
N LEU A 421 -5.01 -24.74 -25.50
CA LEU A 421 -4.88 -23.28 -25.40
C LEU A 421 -5.92 -22.77 -24.41
N PRO A 422 -5.60 -21.79 -23.58
CA PRO A 422 -6.59 -21.14 -22.71
C PRO A 422 -7.72 -20.63 -23.62
N SER A 423 -8.87 -21.29 -23.56
CA SER A 423 -10.06 -20.84 -24.27
C SER A 423 -10.63 -19.59 -23.62
N PHE A 424 -11.40 -18.79 -24.38
CA PHE A 424 -12.21 -17.71 -23.83
C PHE A 424 -13.28 -18.31 -22.89
N ASP A 425 -12.87 -18.57 -21.65
CA ASP A 425 -13.76 -19.08 -20.61
C ASP A 425 -14.54 -17.88 -20.02
N PRO A 426 -15.87 -17.84 -20.17
CA PRO A 426 -16.71 -16.80 -19.58
C PRO A 426 -16.54 -16.65 -18.07
N ALA A 427 -16.22 -17.76 -17.37
CA ALA A 427 -16.00 -17.76 -15.91
C ALA A 427 -14.65 -17.13 -15.50
N ARG A 428 -13.71 -16.99 -16.43
CA ARG A 428 -12.38 -16.38 -16.21
C ARG A 428 -12.22 -15.03 -16.91
N ARG A 429 -13.28 -14.52 -17.50
CA ARG A 429 -13.27 -13.21 -18.14
C ARG A 429 -13.03 -12.13 -17.07
N PRO A 430 -12.13 -11.16 -17.31
CA PRO A 430 -11.91 -10.08 -16.35
C PRO A 430 -13.18 -9.23 -16.19
N ILE A 431 -13.40 -8.71 -14.99
CA ILE A 431 -14.42 -7.71 -14.69
C ILE A 431 -13.76 -6.34 -14.79
N ILE A 432 -14.41 -5.44 -15.48
CA ILE A 432 -13.99 -4.04 -15.57
C ILE A 432 -14.90 -3.25 -14.66
N ASP A 433 -14.34 -2.43 -13.82
CA ASP A 433 -15.06 -1.54 -12.90
C ASP A 433 -14.78 -0.08 -13.32
N CYS A 434 -15.75 0.54 -13.96
CA CYS A 434 -15.64 1.91 -14.43
C CYS A 434 -16.39 2.86 -13.50
N VAL A 435 -15.67 3.78 -12.89
CA VAL A 435 -16.24 4.93 -12.19
C VAL A 435 -16.40 6.06 -13.19
N VAL A 436 -17.64 6.51 -13.35
CA VAL A 436 -17.97 7.62 -14.22
C VAL A 436 -18.08 8.89 -13.38
N ASP A 437 -17.11 9.79 -13.55
CA ASP A 437 -17.29 11.18 -13.19
C ASP A 437 -18.02 11.90 -14.35
N GLN A 438 -18.61 13.06 -14.12
CA GLN A 438 -19.46 13.77 -15.08
C GLN A 438 -18.89 13.86 -16.51
N PHE A 439 -17.58 13.66 -16.71
CA PHE A 439 -16.89 13.88 -17.98
C PHE A 439 -15.93 12.76 -18.41
N VAL A 440 -15.45 11.93 -17.51
CA VAL A 440 -14.43 10.90 -17.80
C VAL A 440 -14.80 9.59 -17.10
N ALA A 441 -14.79 8.50 -17.84
CA ALA A 441 -14.82 7.16 -17.24
C ALA A 441 -13.40 6.73 -16.90
N SER A 442 -13.16 6.37 -15.66
CA SER A 442 -11.91 5.78 -15.19
C SER A 442 -12.15 4.33 -14.82
N CYS A 443 -11.51 3.42 -15.56
CA CYS A 443 -11.74 1.99 -15.44
C CYS A 443 -10.58 1.26 -14.79
N ASP A 444 -10.88 0.22 -14.01
CA ASP A 444 -9.94 -0.76 -13.47
C ASP A 444 -10.33 -2.16 -13.91
N VAL A 445 -9.38 -3.10 -13.87
CA VAL A 445 -9.59 -4.49 -14.26
C VAL A 445 -9.36 -5.41 -13.07
N TYR A 446 -10.28 -6.33 -12.86
CA TYR A 446 -10.25 -7.36 -11.81
C TYR A 446 -10.42 -8.74 -12.42
N ALA A 447 -9.96 -9.78 -11.69
CA ALA A 447 -10.26 -11.15 -12.08
C ALA A 447 -11.78 -11.39 -11.98
N ALA A 448 -12.35 -12.02 -13.02
CA ALA A 448 -13.73 -12.48 -12.99
C ALA A 448 -13.76 -13.90 -12.48
N ASP A 449 -13.78 -14.07 -11.19
CA ASP A 449 -13.93 -15.36 -10.56
C ASP A 449 -15.07 -15.34 -9.55
N ALA A 450 -15.39 -16.52 -9.02
CA ALA A 450 -16.44 -16.64 -8.01
C ALA A 450 -16.11 -15.91 -6.69
N GLY A 451 -14.84 -15.51 -6.50
CA GLY A 451 -14.37 -14.78 -5.33
C GLY A 451 -14.53 -13.27 -5.43
N PHE A 452 -14.83 -12.70 -6.61
CA PHE A 452 -14.84 -11.25 -6.83
C PHE A 452 -15.72 -10.48 -5.84
N ALA A 453 -16.96 -10.94 -5.62
CA ALA A 453 -17.88 -10.28 -4.69
C ALA A 453 -17.35 -10.28 -3.25
N ALA A 454 -16.75 -11.40 -2.82
CA ALA A 454 -16.14 -11.51 -1.50
C ALA A 454 -14.88 -10.65 -1.38
N ALA A 455 -14.03 -10.57 -2.42
CA ALA A 455 -12.87 -9.69 -2.46
C ALA A 455 -13.28 -8.20 -2.34
N ARG A 456 -14.35 -7.78 -3.02
CA ARG A 456 -14.90 -6.42 -2.89
C ARG A 456 -15.46 -6.17 -1.48
N ALA A 457 -16.12 -7.17 -0.87
CA ALA A 457 -16.57 -7.08 0.52
C ALA A 457 -15.39 -6.97 1.48
N THR A 458 -14.28 -7.68 1.23
CA THR A 458 -13.02 -7.55 1.98
C THR A 458 -12.50 -6.11 1.98
N ALA A 459 -12.40 -5.50 0.80
CA ALA A 459 -11.95 -4.11 0.66
C ALA A 459 -12.88 -3.14 1.40
N THR A 460 -14.20 -3.34 1.30
CA THR A 460 -15.19 -2.52 1.99
C THR A 460 -15.08 -2.63 3.51
N ALA A 461 -14.97 -3.86 4.04
CA ALA A 461 -14.79 -4.11 5.47
C ALA A 461 -13.47 -3.51 6.00
N ALA A 462 -12.38 -3.65 5.23
CA ALA A 462 -11.09 -3.06 5.57
C ALA A 462 -11.18 -1.52 5.64
N ALA A 463 -11.83 -0.87 4.69
CA ALA A 463 -12.07 0.57 4.69
C ALA A 463 -12.92 1.04 5.88
N ALA A 464 -13.88 0.22 6.32
CA ALA A 464 -14.68 0.44 7.52
C ALA A 464 -13.96 0.08 8.83
N SER A 465 -12.68 -0.36 8.77
CA SER A 465 -11.89 -0.87 9.90
C SER A 465 -12.50 -2.12 10.59
N ASP A 466 -13.40 -2.83 9.89
CA ASP A 466 -13.93 -4.13 10.31
C ASP A 466 -12.93 -5.24 9.97
N LYS A 467 -11.97 -5.44 10.87
CA LYS A 467 -10.90 -6.43 10.69
C LYS A 467 -11.42 -7.86 10.62
N THR A 468 -12.45 -8.17 11.41
CA THR A 468 -13.03 -9.52 11.45
C THR A 468 -13.80 -9.83 10.18
N GLY A 469 -14.64 -8.90 9.73
CA GLY A 469 -15.36 -9.00 8.46
C GLY A 469 -14.40 -9.12 7.28
N ALA A 470 -13.35 -8.30 7.24
CA ALA A 470 -12.33 -8.38 6.18
C ALA A 470 -11.68 -9.76 6.10
N VAL A 471 -11.29 -10.36 7.22
CA VAL A 471 -10.74 -11.73 7.24
C VAL A 471 -11.77 -12.77 6.79
N GLY A 472 -13.05 -12.64 7.23
CA GLY A 472 -14.13 -13.54 6.83
C GLY A 472 -14.33 -13.54 5.31
N TYR A 473 -14.54 -12.37 4.72
CA TYR A 473 -14.73 -12.21 3.28
C TYR A 473 -13.49 -12.62 2.46
N ALA A 474 -12.28 -12.31 2.92
CA ALA A 474 -11.06 -12.75 2.24
C ALA A 474 -10.92 -14.28 2.20
N ARG A 475 -11.34 -14.99 3.27
CA ARG A 475 -11.39 -16.45 3.26
C ARG A 475 -12.43 -16.99 2.29
N GLU A 476 -13.58 -16.34 2.18
CA GLU A 476 -14.61 -16.69 1.19
C GLU A 476 -14.08 -16.50 -0.23
N ALA A 477 -13.38 -15.41 -0.52
CA ALA A 477 -12.75 -15.16 -1.82
C ALA A 477 -11.75 -16.26 -2.18
N VAL A 478 -10.83 -16.62 -1.29
CA VAL A 478 -9.87 -17.72 -1.50
C VAL A 478 -10.55 -19.08 -1.65
N LYS A 479 -11.64 -19.32 -0.92
CA LYS A 479 -12.41 -20.58 -1.04
C LYS A 479 -13.10 -20.66 -2.40
N ALA A 480 -13.62 -19.55 -2.91
CA ALA A 480 -14.33 -19.48 -4.18
C ALA A 480 -13.37 -19.57 -5.39
N ALA A 481 -12.18 -18.99 -5.28
CA ALA A 481 -11.14 -19.00 -6.32
C ALA A 481 -9.75 -19.28 -5.69
N PRO A 482 -9.46 -20.55 -5.39
CA PRO A 482 -8.24 -20.93 -4.67
C PRO A 482 -6.94 -20.71 -5.46
N ASP A 483 -7.03 -20.66 -6.78
CA ASP A 483 -5.90 -20.48 -7.69
C ASP A 483 -5.61 -19.02 -8.02
N ASP A 484 -6.46 -18.08 -7.56
CA ASP A 484 -6.21 -16.66 -7.73
C ASP A 484 -5.19 -16.16 -6.69
N PRO A 485 -4.01 -15.74 -7.12
CA PRO A 485 -2.97 -15.28 -6.21
C PRO A 485 -3.36 -13.98 -5.48
N GLN A 486 -4.18 -13.12 -6.09
CA GLN A 486 -4.59 -11.85 -5.51
C GLN A 486 -5.46 -12.04 -4.27
N HIS A 487 -6.41 -12.99 -4.29
CA HIS A 487 -7.25 -13.29 -3.12
C HIS A 487 -6.44 -13.82 -1.94
N ARG A 488 -5.37 -14.60 -2.22
CA ARG A 488 -4.44 -15.04 -1.16
C ARG A 488 -3.65 -13.88 -0.58
N VAL A 489 -3.17 -12.96 -1.42
CA VAL A 489 -2.50 -11.73 -0.97
C VAL A 489 -3.43 -10.91 -0.06
N GLU A 490 -4.68 -10.73 -0.48
CA GLU A 490 -5.69 -10.01 0.31
C GLU A 490 -5.97 -10.70 1.65
N LEU A 491 -6.06 -12.03 1.67
CA LEU A 491 -6.23 -12.80 2.91
C LEU A 491 -5.03 -12.64 3.84
N ILE A 492 -3.81 -12.74 3.32
CA ILE A 492 -2.57 -12.53 4.10
C ILE A 492 -2.56 -11.12 4.71
N ASN A 493 -2.94 -10.10 3.94
CA ASN A 493 -3.02 -8.72 4.40
C ASN A 493 -4.10 -8.51 5.47
N ALA A 494 -5.29 -9.09 5.26
CA ALA A 494 -6.39 -9.01 6.22
C ALA A 494 -6.03 -9.67 7.56
N LEU A 495 -5.43 -10.87 7.52
CA LEU A 495 -4.93 -11.59 8.69
C LEU A 495 -3.87 -10.79 9.46
N SER A 496 -2.90 -10.21 8.73
CA SER A 496 -1.86 -9.37 9.33
C SER A 496 -2.46 -8.13 10.00
N THR A 497 -3.42 -7.47 9.34
CA THR A 497 -4.11 -6.30 9.89
C THR A 497 -4.95 -6.65 11.12
N ALA A 498 -5.49 -7.86 11.16
CA ALA A 498 -6.22 -8.38 12.31
C ALA A 498 -5.30 -8.77 13.48
N GLY A 499 -3.99 -8.91 13.25
CA GLY A 499 -3.00 -9.34 14.23
C GLY A 499 -2.87 -10.87 14.35
N ASP A 500 -3.45 -11.64 13.43
CA ASP A 500 -3.28 -13.10 13.36
C ASP A 500 -2.06 -13.44 12.49
N ASP A 501 -0.88 -13.09 13.01
CA ASP A 501 0.40 -13.29 12.32
C ASP A 501 0.68 -14.77 12.01
N ALA A 502 0.27 -15.66 12.92
CA ALA A 502 0.47 -17.10 12.72
C ALA A 502 -0.35 -17.64 11.54
N ALA A 503 -1.58 -17.18 11.36
CA ALA A 503 -2.39 -17.53 10.19
C ALA A 503 -1.84 -16.89 8.92
N ALA A 504 -1.44 -15.62 8.97
CA ALA A 504 -0.84 -14.91 7.84
C ALA A 504 0.43 -15.64 7.34
N THR A 505 1.31 -16.07 8.26
CA THR A 505 2.52 -16.86 7.94
C THR A 505 2.15 -18.20 7.27
N ARG A 506 1.15 -18.91 7.77
CA ARG A 506 0.70 -20.17 7.15
C ARG A 506 0.13 -19.98 5.75
N GLU A 507 -0.65 -18.92 5.52
CA GLU A 507 -1.17 -18.62 4.18
C GLU A 507 -0.07 -18.17 3.22
N ALA A 508 0.91 -17.40 3.69
CA ALA A 508 2.09 -17.05 2.92
C ALA A 508 2.89 -18.29 2.50
N GLN A 509 3.09 -19.24 3.40
CA GLN A 509 3.76 -20.52 3.08
C GLN A 509 2.97 -21.32 2.05
N LYS A 510 1.64 -21.44 2.18
CA LYS A 510 0.79 -22.11 1.19
C LYS A 510 0.91 -21.47 -0.20
N MET A 511 1.03 -20.15 -0.28
CA MET A 511 1.20 -19.45 -1.54
C MET A 511 2.54 -19.76 -2.19
N ILE A 512 3.61 -19.91 -1.40
CA ILE A 512 4.93 -20.36 -1.85
C ILE A 512 4.86 -21.79 -2.37
N ASP A 513 4.29 -22.70 -1.57
CA ASP A 513 4.20 -24.14 -1.89
C ASP A 513 3.36 -24.40 -3.14
N ALA A 514 2.37 -23.55 -3.41
CA ALA A 514 1.54 -23.58 -4.61
C ALA A 514 2.21 -22.96 -5.85
N GLY A 515 3.41 -22.38 -5.73
CA GLY A 515 4.13 -21.73 -6.84
C GLY A 515 3.46 -20.44 -7.36
N LEU A 516 2.60 -19.81 -6.55
CA LEU A 516 1.82 -18.63 -6.97
C LEU A 516 2.61 -17.31 -6.89
N LEU A 517 3.84 -17.31 -6.35
CA LEU A 517 4.63 -16.09 -6.22
C LEU A 517 5.06 -15.50 -7.57
N ASP A 518 5.16 -16.33 -8.62
CA ASP A 518 5.52 -15.85 -9.95
C ASP A 518 4.37 -15.11 -10.66
N ALA A 519 3.16 -15.25 -10.12
CA ALA A 519 1.96 -14.62 -10.63
C ALA A 519 1.63 -13.27 -9.98
N VAL A 520 2.46 -12.82 -9.03
CA VAL A 520 2.34 -11.50 -8.38
C VAL A 520 3.60 -10.67 -8.62
N PRO A 521 3.53 -9.33 -8.44
CA PRO A 521 4.70 -8.47 -8.57
C PRO A 521 5.82 -8.88 -7.62
N ASP A 522 7.08 -8.74 -8.06
CA ASP A 522 8.25 -9.18 -7.28
C ASP A 522 8.30 -8.54 -5.88
N MET A 523 7.92 -7.28 -5.73
CA MET A 523 7.83 -6.64 -4.42
C MET A 523 6.79 -7.31 -3.51
N THR A 524 5.61 -7.63 -4.03
CA THR A 524 4.58 -8.38 -3.28
C THR A 524 5.06 -9.78 -2.92
N ALA A 525 5.69 -10.48 -3.87
CA ALA A 525 6.30 -11.79 -3.66
C ALA A 525 7.39 -11.75 -2.58
N ALA A 526 8.21 -10.69 -2.55
CA ALA A 526 9.23 -10.48 -1.54
C ALA A 526 8.64 -10.37 -0.13
N TYR A 527 7.61 -9.56 0.07
CA TYR A 527 6.94 -9.43 1.37
C TYR A 527 6.23 -10.71 1.82
N ILE A 528 5.63 -11.46 0.88
CA ILE A 528 5.02 -12.76 1.20
C ILE A 528 6.10 -13.76 1.63
N ALA A 529 7.22 -13.84 0.91
CA ALA A 529 8.33 -14.70 1.25
C ALA A 529 8.94 -14.33 2.62
N GLN A 530 9.08 -13.04 2.90
CA GLN A 530 9.55 -12.54 4.19
C GLN A 530 8.56 -12.91 5.32
N ARG A 531 7.25 -12.78 5.09
CA ARG A 531 6.20 -13.20 6.03
C ARG A 531 6.25 -14.70 6.33
N ALA A 532 6.57 -15.51 5.34
CA ALA A 532 6.76 -16.94 5.49
C ALA A 532 8.10 -17.32 6.17
N GLY A 533 8.99 -16.36 6.44
CA GLY A 533 10.33 -16.62 6.98
C GLY A 533 11.33 -17.13 5.94
N ASN A 534 10.97 -17.11 4.66
CA ASN A 534 11.87 -17.50 3.59
C ASN A 534 12.68 -16.29 3.09
N TYR A 535 13.64 -15.87 3.89
CA TYR A 535 14.41 -14.65 3.64
C TYR A 535 15.28 -14.72 2.40
N GLN A 536 15.76 -15.90 2.04
CA GLN A 536 16.53 -16.08 0.80
C GLN A 536 15.68 -15.76 -0.43
N LEU A 537 14.44 -16.26 -0.47
CA LEU A 537 13.49 -15.96 -1.53
C LEU A 537 13.05 -14.50 -1.49
N ALA A 538 12.83 -13.94 -0.29
CA ALA A 538 12.48 -12.53 -0.12
C ALA A 538 13.55 -11.62 -0.72
N TYR A 539 14.82 -11.84 -0.36
CA TYR A 539 15.95 -11.09 -0.93
C TYR A 539 16.03 -11.23 -2.46
N GLN A 540 15.85 -12.44 -2.98
CA GLN A 540 15.87 -12.66 -4.43
C GLN A 540 14.80 -11.81 -5.14
N ARG A 541 13.57 -11.77 -4.60
CA ARG A 541 12.47 -11.00 -5.17
C ARG A 541 12.67 -9.49 -5.03
N PHE A 542 13.17 -9.00 -3.87
CA PHE A 542 13.57 -7.59 -3.75
C PHE A 542 14.67 -7.21 -4.73
N SER A 543 15.67 -8.07 -4.92
CA SER A 543 16.74 -7.86 -5.90
C SER A 543 16.23 -7.85 -7.34
N MET A 544 15.22 -8.66 -7.68
CA MET A 544 14.56 -8.62 -8.98
C MET A 544 13.81 -7.30 -9.19
N ALA A 545 13.03 -6.87 -8.20
CA ALA A 545 12.33 -5.58 -8.23
C ALA A 545 13.31 -4.41 -8.36
N ASP A 546 14.44 -4.45 -7.65
CA ASP A 546 15.50 -3.42 -7.72
C ASP A 546 16.13 -3.35 -9.13
N LYS A 547 16.51 -4.50 -9.70
CA LYS A 547 17.06 -4.58 -11.06
C LYS A 547 16.08 -4.14 -12.15
N ALA A 548 14.79 -4.36 -11.91
CA ALA A 548 13.72 -3.90 -12.78
C ALA A 548 13.41 -2.39 -12.62
N GLY A 549 13.97 -1.74 -11.60
CA GLY A 549 13.70 -0.32 -11.29
C GLY A 549 12.31 -0.09 -10.67
N THR A 550 11.68 -1.15 -10.12
CA THR A 550 10.35 -1.10 -9.52
C THR A 550 10.38 -1.09 -7.99
N LEU A 551 11.58 -1.20 -7.37
CA LEU A 551 11.74 -1.10 -5.92
C LEU A 551 11.67 0.39 -5.51
N PRO A 552 10.66 0.82 -4.75
CA PRO A 552 10.60 2.19 -4.27
C PRO A 552 11.60 2.41 -3.13
N ALA A 553 12.11 3.62 -2.99
CA ALA A 553 13.06 3.98 -1.94
C ALA A 553 12.55 3.69 -0.50
N SER A 554 11.23 3.68 -0.31
CA SER A 554 10.59 3.30 0.97
C SER A 554 10.77 1.82 1.31
N ALA A 555 11.02 0.95 0.33
CA ALA A 555 11.23 -0.49 0.52
C ALA A 555 12.72 -0.88 0.61
N ASP A 556 13.66 0.06 0.42
CA ASP A 556 15.11 -0.23 0.53
C ASP A 556 15.47 -0.80 1.91
N ALA A 557 14.89 -0.27 2.99
CA ALA A 557 15.15 -0.80 4.34
C ALA A 557 14.69 -2.26 4.49
N ASP A 558 13.49 -2.60 3.99
CA ASP A 558 12.95 -3.97 4.05
C ASP A 558 13.78 -4.93 3.22
N ALA A 559 14.24 -4.50 2.04
CA ALA A 559 15.19 -5.25 1.21
C ALA A 559 16.53 -5.48 1.95
N GLY A 560 17.00 -4.47 2.69
CA GLY A 560 18.18 -4.55 3.54
C GLY A 560 18.03 -5.60 4.64
N TYR A 561 16.95 -5.59 5.38
CA TYR A 561 16.66 -6.58 6.42
C TYR A 561 16.52 -8.00 5.84
N ALA A 562 15.83 -8.14 4.71
CA ALA A 562 15.75 -9.42 4.02
C ALA A 562 17.15 -9.93 3.58
N ALA A 563 18.02 -9.04 3.13
CA ALA A 563 19.38 -9.36 2.72
C ALA A 563 20.25 -9.81 3.90
N VAL A 564 20.16 -9.17 5.08
CA VAL A 564 20.86 -9.60 6.30
C VAL A 564 20.45 -11.03 6.66
N GLN A 565 19.15 -11.30 6.73
CA GLN A 565 18.62 -12.62 7.06
C GLN A 565 18.96 -13.69 6.00
N ALA A 566 19.18 -13.27 4.75
CA ALA A 566 19.67 -14.10 3.65
C ALA A 566 21.21 -14.21 3.62
N HIS A 567 21.93 -13.66 4.62
CA HIS A 567 23.38 -13.63 4.72
C HIS A 567 24.08 -12.91 3.54
N ARG A 568 23.44 -11.87 3.02
CA ARG A 568 23.90 -10.99 1.94
C ARG A 568 24.33 -9.63 2.51
N ASN A 569 25.30 -9.67 3.43
CA ASN A 569 25.68 -8.50 4.24
C ASN A 569 26.15 -7.30 3.42
N ARG A 570 26.88 -7.53 2.31
CA ARG A 570 27.35 -6.45 1.44
C ARG A 570 26.19 -5.73 0.75
N GLU A 571 25.26 -6.50 0.21
CA GLU A 571 24.07 -5.97 -0.46
C GLU A 571 23.12 -5.32 0.56
N ALA A 572 23.00 -5.88 1.75
CA ALA A 572 22.24 -5.30 2.85
C ALA A 572 22.75 -3.91 3.20
N ALA A 573 24.07 -3.74 3.35
CA ALA A 573 24.68 -2.44 3.62
C ALA A 573 24.30 -1.40 2.54
N GLN A 574 24.36 -1.78 1.26
CA GLN A 574 23.99 -0.88 0.16
C GLN A 574 22.50 -0.46 0.22
N TYR A 575 21.61 -1.37 0.55
CA TYR A 575 20.19 -1.07 0.74
C TYR A 575 19.95 -0.12 1.91
N PHE A 576 20.61 -0.35 3.05
CA PHE A 576 20.51 0.56 4.21
C PHE A 576 21.09 1.94 3.90
N GLU A 577 22.21 2.03 3.19
CA GLU A 577 22.77 3.33 2.76
C GLU A 577 21.78 4.10 1.88
N ARG A 578 21.10 3.43 0.94
CA ARG A 578 20.06 4.05 0.10
C ARG A 578 18.87 4.53 0.94
N ALA A 579 18.37 3.68 1.83
CA ALA A 579 17.25 4.03 2.72
C ALA A 579 17.57 5.21 3.64
N ILE A 580 18.79 5.24 4.23
CA ILE A 580 19.26 6.33 5.07
C ILE A 580 19.42 7.63 4.24
N ASN A 581 19.94 7.54 3.02
CA ASN A 581 20.07 8.68 2.11
C ASN A 581 18.72 9.25 1.68
N ALA A 582 17.75 8.39 1.39
CA ALA A 582 16.38 8.77 1.05
C ALA A 582 15.70 9.48 2.22
N SER A 583 15.92 9.00 3.46
CA SER A 583 15.38 9.62 4.68
C SER A 583 15.98 10.99 4.98
N ALA A 584 17.21 11.26 4.50
CA ALA A 584 17.92 12.53 4.73
C ALA A 584 17.60 13.63 3.70
N LYS A 585 16.93 13.28 2.58
CA LYS A 585 16.53 14.20 1.51
C LYS A 585 15.06 14.01 1.15
N PRO A 586 14.13 14.39 2.03
CA PRO A 586 12.72 14.31 1.69
C PRO A 586 12.41 15.30 0.56
N ALA A 587 11.60 14.87 -0.40
CA ALA A 587 11.16 15.72 -1.51
C ALA A 587 10.25 16.89 -1.04
N ASP A 588 9.65 16.78 0.15
CA ASP A 588 8.62 17.68 0.70
C ASP A 588 8.87 18.11 2.15
N ASP A 589 10.10 18.26 2.59
CA ASP A 589 10.49 18.66 3.97
C ASP A 589 9.88 17.79 5.11
N THR A 590 9.15 16.75 4.80
CA THR A 590 8.64 15.79 5.78
C THR A 590 9.59 14.59 5.92
N PRO A 591 10.15 14.32 7.11
CA PRO A 591 11.03 13.17 7.30
C PRO A 591 10.30 11.88 6.95
N THR A 592 10.88 11.09 6.04
CA THR A 592 10.31 9.80 5.62
C THR A 592 10.54 8.69 6.65
N ALA A 593 11.44 8.90 7.60
CA ALA A 593 11.70 7.97 8.72
C ALA A 593 11.77 8.73 10.06
N THR A 594 11.24 8.12 11.10
CA THR A 594 11.38 8.61 12.48
C THR A 594 12.84 8.47 12.96
N PRO A 595 13.26 9.23 13.98
CA PRO A 595 14.59 9.06 14.58
C PRO A 595 14.89 7.63 15.04
N ALA A 596 13.87 6.89 15.52
CA ALA A 596 13.99 5.49 15.91
C ALA A 596 14.26 4.60 14.70
N GLN A 597 13.46 4.70 13.63
CA GLN A 597 13.65 3.94 12.40
C GLN A 597 15.03 4.22 11.76
N LEU A 598 15.45 5.50 11.75
CA LEU A 598 16.76 5.86 11.25
C LEU A 598 17.88 5.23 12.09
N ASN A 599 17.73 5.19 13.42
CA ASN A 599 18.69 4.53 14.30
C ASN A 599 18.71 3.01 14.09
N GLU A 600 17.56 2.38 13.88
CA GLU A 600 17.47 0.93 13.57
C GLU A 600 18.17 0.59 12.25
N MET A 601 17.91 1.35 11.17
CA MET A 601 18.63 1.17 9.88
C MET A 601 20.14 1.33 10.04
N ARG A 602 20.58 2.33 10.82
CA ARG A 602 22.01 2.55 11.10
C ARG A 602 22.63 1.44 11.96
N SER A 603 21.86 0.87 12.89
CA SER A 603 22.30 -0.30 13.68
C SER A 603 22.44 -1.53 12.79
N ALA A 604 21.46 -1.79 11.94
CA ALA A 604 21.49 -2.90 11.00
C ALA A 604 22.63 -2.77 9.96
N HIS A 605 22.90 -1.54 9.49
CA HIS A 605 24.05 -1.28 8.62
C HIS A 605 25.38 -1.55 9.34
N ALA A 606 25.53 -1.05 10.58
CA ALA A 606 26.72 -1.27 11.40
C ALA A 606 26.97 -2.77 11.67
N GLU A 607 25.90 -3.55 11.89
CA GLU A 607 25.94 -4.99 12.07
C GLU A 607 26.37 -5.68 10.77
N ALA A 608 25.75 -5.36 9.63
CA ALA A 608 26.05 -5.95 8.33
C ALA A 608 27.50 -5.70 7.87
N THR A 609 28.11 -4.58 8.31
CA THR A 609 29.48 -4.18 7.92
C THR A 609 30.54 -4.59 8.94
N SER A 610 30.14 -5.07 10.11
CA SER A 610 31.07 -5.47 11.19
C SER A 610 31.40 -6.94 11.11
N ASN A 611 32.69 -7.26 11.01
CA ASN A 611 33.17 -8.64 10.98
C ASN A 611 34.29 -8.94 12.00
N TRP A 612 34.68 -7.97 12.79
CA TRP A 612 35.64 -8.13 13.90
C TRP A 612 35.47 -7.04 14.95
N GLY A 613 35.95 -7.29 16.12
CA GLY A 613 36.01 -6.31 17.20
C GLY A 613 36.92 -6.80 18.33
N TYR A 614 37.05 -5.95 19.31
CA TYR A 614 37.76 -6.33 20.53
C TYR A 614 37.16 -5.65 21.76
N ASP A 615 37.27 -6.34 22.87
CA ASP A 615 36.82 -5.91 24.18
C ASP A 615 37.96 -5.88 25.15
N THR A 616 38.04 -4.88 26.01
CA THR A 616 38.89 -4.89 27.18
C THR A 616 38.05 -4.74 28.44
N SER A 617 38.37 -5.48 29.46
CA SER A 617 37.62 -5.44 30.69
C SER A 617 38.57 -5.34 31.92
N LEU A 618 38.06 -4.65 32.96
CA LEU A 618 38.68 -4.63 34.27
C LEU A 618 37.57 -4.78 35.31
N ASN A 619 37.64 -5.85 36.09
CA ASN A 619 36.58 -6.20 37.01
C ASN A 619 37.19 -6.40 38.42
N TYR A 620 36.40 -6.09 39.43
CA TYR A 620 36.64 -6.45 40.81
C TYR A 620 35.50 -7.33 41.34
N ARG A 621 35.79 -8.51 41.79
CA ARG A 621 34.85 -9.56 42.20
C ARG A 621 33.94 -10.08 41.11
N GLY A 622 34.36 -10.00 39.86
CA GLY A 622 33.57 -10.52 38.73
C GLY A 622 32.25 -9.75 38.47
N ALA A 623 32.07 -8.57 39.08
CA ALA A 623 30.92 -7.71 38.80
C ALA A 623 31.07 -7.05 37.43
N GLY A 624 29.96 -6.87 36.74
CA GLY A 624 29.94 -6.16 35.46
C GLY A 624 30.00 -7.11 34.24
N MET A 625 29.53 -8.33 34.39
CA MET A 625 29.28 -9.19 33.25
C MET A 625 28.20 -8.57 32.38
N GLN A 626 28.60 -8.13 31.18
CA GLN A 626 27.68 -7.48 30.24
C GLN A 626 26.98 -8.53 29.37
N PRO A 627 25.72 -8.31 28.97
CA PRO A 627 25.05 -9.17 28.03
C PRO A 627 25.85 -9.35 26.75
N GLY A 628 26.08 -10.60 26.36
CA GLY A 628 26.78 -10.96 25.11
C GLY A 628 28.25 -11.29 25.26
N TYR A 629 28.90 -10.99 26.38
CA TYR A 629 30.31 -11.28 26.60
C TYR A 629 30.50 -12.10 27.87
N ALA A 630 30.90 -13.33 27.69
CA ALA A 630 31.35 -14.11 28.80
C ALA A 630 32.70 -13.55 29.28
N SER A 631 32.69 -12.73 30.28
CA SER A 631 33.92 -12.34 30.96
C SER A 631 34.45 -13.55 31.69
N SER A 632 35.70 -13.49 31.96
CA SER A 632 36.52 -14.40 32.75
C SER A 632 35.88 -15.67 33.36
N PRO A 633 36.41 -16.81 33.05
CA PRO A 633 35.98 -18.09 33.62
C PRO A 633 36.59 -18.40 34.99
N THR A 634 36.93 -17.44 35.83
CA THR A 634 37.32 -17.71 37.21
C THR A 634 36.26 -17.21 38.17
N PRO A 635 35.15 -17.96 38.35
CA PRO A 635 34.28 -17.78 39.47
C PRO A 635 35.02 -18.17 40.75
N GLY A 636 34.70 -17.52 41.81
CA GLY A 636 35.04 -18.05 43.12
C GLY A 636 36.24 -17.47 43.89
N THR A 637 37.06 -16.62 43.31
CA THR A 637 38.03 -15.88 44.10
C THR A 637 37.45 -14.60 44.66
N SER A 638 37.18 -14.59 45.94
CA SER A 638 36.79 -13.38 46.64
C SER A 638 37.95 -12.38 46.67
N ASN A 639 37.66 -11.10 46.40
CA ASN A 639 38.58 -9.96 46.56
C ASN A 639 39.79 -9.94 45.60
N ASN A 640 39.58 -10.24 44.31
CA ASN A 640 40.59 -10.06 43.27
C ASN A 640 40.15 -9.08 42.21
N TRP A 641 41.11 -8.44 41.57
CA TRP A 641 40.95 -7.74 40.34
C TRP A 641 41.25 -8.67 39.15
N GLN A 642 40.56 -8.47 38.07
CA GLN A 642 40.72 -9.25 36.86
C GLN A 642 40.78 -8.31 35.66
N ALA A 643 41.77 -8.44 34.80
CA ALA A 643 41.89 -7.76 33.55
C ALA A 643 41.77 -8.73 32.39
N GLY A 644 41.04 -8.39 31.36
CA GLY A 644 40.82 -9.20 30.17
C GLY A 644 40.91 -8.40 28.89
N VAL A 645 41.42 -9.01 27.87
CA VAL A 645 41.36 -8.53 26.47
C VAL A 645 40.84 -9.65 25.62
N GLU A 646 39.84 -9.42 24.84
CA GLU A 646 39.29 -10.37 23.87
C GLU A 646 39.24 -9.73 22.49
N ALA A 647 39.72 -10.43 21.48
CA ALA A 647 39.52 -10.08 20.09
C ALA A 647 38.70 -11.18 19.42
N TYR A 648 37.73 -10.80 18.63
CA TYR A 648 36.84 -11.73 17.96
C TYR A 648 36.69 -11.41 16.48
N TRP A 649 36.38 -12.44 15.70
CA TRP A 649 36.17 -12.38 14.28
C TRP A 649 34.95 -13.20 13.89
N LEU A 650 34.09 -12.59 13.06
CA LEU A 650 32.91 -13.19 12.47
C LEU A 650 33.23 -13.62 11.03
N PRO A 651 33.67 -14.89 10.80
CA PRO A 651 34.11 -15.32 9.47
C PRO A 651 33.03 -15.31 8.41
N PHE A 652 31.76 -15.34 8.84
CA PHE A 652 30.58 -15.29 7.96
C PHE A 652 29.89 -13.93 7.96
N GLY A 653 30.41 -12.95 8.69
CA GLY A 653 29.72 -11.67 8.94
C GLY A 653 28.48 -11.85 9.79
N SER A 654 27.50 -10.90 9.67
CA SER A 654 26.20 -11.06 10.33
C SER A 654 25.43 -12.25 9.75
N LEU A 655 24.86 -13.06 10.63
CA LEU A 655 23.96 -14.16 10.30
C LEU A 655 22.50 -13.84 10.71
N GLY A 656 22.16 -12.55 10.77
CA GLY A 656 20.87 -12.06 11.27
C GLY A 656 20.72 -12.34 12.77
N ASP A 657 19.67 -13.04 13.15
CA ASP A 657 19.41 -13.36 14.57
C ASP A 657 20.31 -14.48 15.14
N ARG A 658 21.19 -15.04 14.33
CA ARG A 658 22.19 -16.03 14.72
C ARG A 658 23.60 -15.42 14.71
N MET A 659 24.55 -16.09 15.35
CA MET A 659 25.92 -15.62 15.46
C MET A 659 26.91 -16.81 15.40
N PHE A 660 28.04 -16.61 14.78
CA PHE A 660 29.20 -17.48 14.89
C PHE A 660 30.47 -16.65 14.93
N GLU A 661 31.31 -16.86 15.97
CA GLU A 661 32.52 -16.09 16.19
C GLU A 661 33.69 -17.00 16.55
N LEU A 662 34.85 -16.67 16.02
CA LEU A 662 36.13 -17.15 16.52
C LEU A 662 36.73 -16.03 17.37
N TYR A 663 37.28 -16.39 18.54
CA TYR A 663 37.86 -15.41 19.43
C TYR A 663 39.14 -15.89 20.09
N THR A 664 39.97 -14.92 20.45
CA THR A 664 41.13 -15.13 21.31
C THR A 664 41.03 -14.18 22.49
N ARG A 665 41.44 -14.65 23.67
CA ARG A 665 41.33 -13.92 24.91
C ARG A 665 42.64 -14.03 25.72
N GLY A 666 43.06 -12.88 26.23
CA GLY A 666 44.10 -12.79 27.27
C GLY A 666 43.48 -12.42 28.60
N TYR A 667 43.91 -13.03 29.66
CA TYR A 667 43.33 -12.86 30.95
C TYR A 667 44.32 -12.94 32.08
N GLU A 668 44.23 -12.00 33.09
CA GLU A 668 45.10 -11.93 34.26
C GLU A 668 44.31 -11.58 35.52
N SER A 669 44.63 -12.20 36.61
CA SER A 669 44.10 -11.83 37.96
C SER A 669 45.21 -11.16 38.80
N PHE A 670 44.86 -10.10 39.51
CA PHE A 670 45.79 -9.41 40.41
C PHE A 670 45.13 -8.95 41.69
N GLY A 671 45.96 -8.64 42.73
CA GLY A 671 45.46 -8.27 44.03
C GLY A 671 44.69 -9.36 44.73
N VAL A 672 45.01 -10.63 44.47
CA VAL A 672 44.42 -11.80 45.10
C VAL A 672 44.85 -11.87 46.55
N LYS A 673 43.92 -11.90 47.49
CA LYS A 673 44.20 -11.87 48.94
C LYS A 673 44.32 -13.27 49.57
N ASP A 674 43.80 -14.30 48.91
CA ASP A 674 43.63 -15.65 49.49
C ASP A 674 44.63 -16.66 48.96
N GLY A 675 45.80 -16.22 48.51
CA GLY A 675 46.92 -17.11 48.09
C GLY A 675 46.78 -17.75 46.74
N GLY A 676 45.80 -17.34 45.88
CA GLY A 676 45.63 -17.78 44.49
C GLY A 676 46.68 -17.16 43.56
N PRO A 677 46.77 -17.64 42.29
CA PRO A 677 47.63 -17.06 41.28
C PRO A 677 47.36 -15.57 41.06
N THR A 678 48.39 -14.77 40.94
CA THR A 678 48.27 -13.30 40.82
C THR A 678 49.33 -12.77 39.86
N GLY A 679 49.01 -11.70 39.09
CA GLY A 679 49.90 -11.10 38.12
C GLY A 679 50.23 -12.05 36.99
N VAL A 680 51.46 -11.98 36.49
CA VAL A 680 51.95 -12.80 35.38
C VAL A 680 51.77 -14.31 35.60
N ASP A 681 51.83 -14.78 36.86
CA ASP A 681 51.63 -16.20 37.20
C ASP A 681 50.20 -16.68 36.91
N SER A 682 49.22 -15.81 36.89
CA SER A 682 47.81 -16.06 36.54
C SER A 682 47.50 -15.84 35.08
N LEU A 683 48.45 -15.34 34.29
CA LEU A 683 48.23 -14.97 32.91
C LEU A 683 47.90 -16.19 32.03
N GLN A 684 46.79 -16.14 31.38
CA GLN A 684 46.36 -17.20 30.43
C GLN A 684 45.91 -16.59 29.09
N ALA A 685 46.07 -17.35 28.02
CA ALA A 685 45.50 -17.10 26.73
C ALA A 685 44.43 -18.16 26.41
N THR A 686 43.43 -17.77 25.69
CA THR A 686 42.36 -18.69 25.27
C THR A 686 42.10 -18.51 23.77
N LEU A 687 41.88 -19.61 23.08
CA LEU A 687 41.40 -19.64 21.70
C LEU A 687 40.08 -20.44 21.70
N GLY A 688 39.02 -19.83 21.16
CA GLY A 688 37.70 -20.44 21.20
C GLY A 688 36.84 -20.10 19.99
N ALA A 689 35.74 -20.83 19.94
CA ALA A 689 34.62 -20.53 19.05
C ALA A 689 33.34 -20.44 19.87
N ARG A 690 32.46 -19.53 19.51
CA ARG A 690 31.14 -19.42 20.09
C ARG A 690 30.07 -19.20 19.03
N ALA A 691 28.86 -19.68 19.31
CA ALA A 691 27.75 -19.61 18.41
C ALA A 691 26.44 -19.35 19.17
N LYS A 692 25.55 -18.58 18.58
CA LYS A 692 24.12 -18.48 18.91
C LYS A 692 23.36 -19.30 17.85
N PRO A 693 23.04 -20.60 18.14
CA PRO A 693 22.48 -21.49 17.14
C PRO A 693 21.01 -21.24 16.84
N PHE A 694 20.26 -20.66 17.79
CA PHE A 694 18.83 -20.41 17.68
C PHE A 694 18.55 -18.92 17.48
N ALA A 695 17.65 -18.59 16.55
CA ALA A 695 17.25 -17.22 16.29
C ALA A 695 16.41 -16.63 17.45
N ASP A 696 15.52 -17.44 18.03
CA ASP A 696 14.52 -17.00 19.01
C ASP A 696 15.01 -17.01 20.47
N ILE A 697 16.19 -17.59 20.72
CA ILE A 697 16.73 -17.74 22.07
C ILE A 697 18.14 -17.15 22.13
N ASP A 698 18.38 -16.19 23.01
CA ASP A 698 19.68 -15.56 23.24
C ASP A 698 20.65 -16.48 24.00
N ALA A 699 20.70 -17.77 23.61
CA ALA A 699 21.59 -18.77 24.15
C ALA A 699 22.84 -18.90 23.29
N ILE A 700 24.01 -18.85 23.94
CA ILE A 700 25.31 -18.94 23.31
C ILE A 700 26.00 -20.21 23.81
N VAL A 701 26.47 -21.03 22.90
CA VAL A 701 27.34 -22.14 23.20
C VAL A 701 28.76 -21.75 22.81
N ALA A 702 29.74 -22.02 23.69
CA ALA A 702 31.15 -21.74 23.42
C ALA A 702 32.03 -22.95 23.79
N PHE A 703 33.06 -23.13 23.03
CA PHE A 703 34.08 -24.12 23.26
C PHE A 703 35.45 -23.50 23.05
N GLU A 704 36.35 -23.63 24.06
CA GLU A 704 37.62 -22.94 24.06
C GLU A 704 38.75 -23.76 24.66
N ARG A 705 39.96 -23.50 24.19
CA ARG A 705 41.20 -24.05 24.71
C ARG A 705 41.94 -23.00 25.51
N ILE A 706 42.27 -23.30 26.75
CA ILE A 706 43.07 -22.48 27.63
C ILE A 706 44.55 -22.89 27.52
N PHE A 707 45.37 -21.89 27.27
CA PHE A 707 46.82 -22.01 27.16
C PHE A 707 47.48 -21.32 28.36
N PRO A 708 48.28 -22.02 29.16
CA PRO A 708 48.99 -21.39 30.24
C PRO A 708 50.12 -20.51 29.70
N ILE A 709 50.13 -19.25 30.11
CA ILE A 709 51.25 -18.34 29.92
C ILE A 709 51.97 -18.18 31.28
N GLY A 710 51.21 -18.01 32.32
CA GLY A 710 51.65 -17.92 33.71
C GLY A 710 51.98 -19.30 34.29
N SER A 711 52.87 -19.31 35.27
CA SER A 711 53.42 -20.53 35.86
C SER A 711 52.39 -21.32 36.71
N GLN A 712 51.30 -20.73 37.10
CA GLN A 712 50.25 -21.33 37.93
C GLN A 712 48.94 -21.61 37.17
N VAL A 713 48.95 -21.50 35.85
CA VAL A 713 47.79 -21.81 35.00
C VAL A 713 47.95 -23.20 34.43
N ASN A 714 46.91 -24.02 34.51
CA ASN A 714 46.87 -25.35 33.86
C ASN A 714 46.18 -25.29 32.53
N PRO A 715 46.71 -26.04 31.52
CA PRO A 715 46.02 -26.12 30.23
C PRO A 715 44.74 -26.93 30.35
N ASP A 716 43.61 -26.34 29.83
CA ASP A 716 42.32 -27.02 29.90
C ASP A 716 41.48 -26.76 28.65
N TRP A 717 40.43 -27.52 28.51
CA TRP A 717 39.33 -27.24 27.60
C TRP A 717 38.11 -26.79 28.39
N LEU A 718 37.43 -25.76 27.93
CA LEU A 718 36.23 -25.23 28.58
C LEU A 718 35.05 -25.24 27.62
N ALA A 719 34.00 -25.93 28.02
CA ALA A 719 32.69 -25.86 27.34
C ALA A 719 31.77 -24.99 28.13
N ARG A 720 31.11 -24.05 27.47
CA ARG A 720 30.19 -23.08 28.10
C ARG A 720 28.84 -23.01 27.40
N LEU A 721 27.82 -22.80 28.23
CA LEU A 721 26.49 -22.43 27.80
C LEU A 721 26.11 -21.14 28.51
N ALA A 722 25.80 -20.10 27.78
CA ALA A 722 25.40 -18.82 28.33
C ALA A 722 24.08 -18.36 27.75
N TYR A 723 23.32 -17.64 28.56
CA TYR A 723 22.15 -16.85 28.14
C TYR A 723 22.42 -15.40 28.47
N SER A 724 22.23 -14.55 27.47
CA SER A 724 22.40 -13.10 27.63
C SER A 724 21.27 -12.35 26.90
N GLY A 725 20.30 -11.89 27.66
CA GLY A 725 19.13 -11.24 27.08
C GLY A 725 18.51 -10.22 28.03
N GLY A 726 17.40 -9.63 27.60
CA GLY A 726 16.65 -8.70 28.41
C GLY A 726 15.72 -7.80 27.64
N TYR A 727 15.18 -6.83 28.35
CA TYR A 727 14.29 -5.81 27.82
C TYR A 727 14.91 -4.43 27.96
N GLY A 728 14.84 -3.60 26.91
CA GLY A 728 15.35 -2.24 26.95
C GLY A 728 16.85 -2.12 27.15
N ILE A 729 17.64 -3.13 26.78
CA ILE A 729 19.10 -3.12 26.86
C ILE A 729 19.76 -2.29 25.76
N GLU A 730 19.06 -2.07 24.66
CA GLU A 730 19.52 -1.24 23.55
C GLU A 730 19.32 0.26 23.82
N ARG A 731 20.19 1.07 23.22
CA ARG A 731 20.07 2.53 23.32
C ARG A 731 18.84 3.02 22.54
N ARG A 732 17.92 3.66 23.23
CA ARG A 732 16.74 4.29 22.63
C ARG A 732 17.01 5.76 22.32
N VAL A 733 16.53 6.20 21.14
CA VAL A 733 16.66 7.58 20.65
C VAL A 733 15.34 8.35 20.67
N ASP A 734 14.23 7.63 20.82
CA ASP A 734 12.86 8.13 20.77
C ASP A 734 12.36 8.68 22.13
N VAL A 735 12.93 8.17 23.24
CA VAL A 735 12.55 8.57 24.60
C VAL A 735 13.78 8.92 25.43
N PRO A 736 13.65 9.84 26.42
CA PRO A 736 14.77 10.22 27.30
C PRO A 736 15.04 9.20 28.41
N SER A 737 14.10 8.31 28.71
CA SER A 737 14.28 7.25 29.70
C SER A 737 13.33 6.08 29.49
N TRP A 738 13.77 4.87 29.84
CA TRP A 738 12.99 3.64 29.65
C TRP A 738 13.32 2.59 30.71
N TRP A 739 12.41 1.62 30.90
CA TRP A 739 12.67 0.47 31.73
C TRP A 739 13.67 -0.48 31.06
N THR A 740 14.61 -0.98 31.87
CA THR A 740 15.64 -1.93 31.43
C THR A 740 15.67 -3.10 32.41
N ALA A 741 15.62 -4.29 31.84
CA ALA A 741 15.88 -5.54 32.56
C ALA A 741 16.95 -6.32 31.82
N GLN A 742 17.99 -6.76 32.50
CA GLN A 742 19.07 -7.56 31.96
C GLN A 742 19.15 -8.88 32.68
N ILE A 743 19.31 -9.96 31.95
CA ILE A 743 19.49 -11.30 32.48
C ILE A 743 20.75 -11.87 31.86
N TYR A 744 21.67 -12.25 32.69
CA TYR A 744 22.83 -13.03 32.31
C TYR A 744 22.85 -14.32 33.09
N ALA A 745 23.05 -15.44 32.46
CA ALA A 745 23.26 -16.73 33.08
C ALA A 745 24.30 -17.53 32.29
N GLU A 746 25.26 -18.11 32.93
CA GLU A 746 26.28 -18.93 32.31
C GLU A 746 26.60 -20.15 33.17
N THR A 747 26.85 -21.27 32.50
CA THR A 747 27.45 -22.46 33.12
C THR A 747 28.59 -22.96 32.26
N GLY A 748 29.65 -23.44 32.86
CA GLY A 748 30.81 -23.97 32.16
C GLY A 748 31.38 -25.15 32.88
N THR A 749 32.04 -26.01 32.11
CA THR A 749 32.79 -27.18 32.64
C THR A 749 34.20 -27.21 32.08
N TYR A 750 35.17 -27.30 32.97
CA TYR A 750 36.56 -27.53 32.67
C TYR A 750 36.80 -29.05 32.48
N LEU A 751 37.10 -29.46 31.25
CA LEU A 751 37.08 -30.89 30.91
C LEU A 751 38.22 -31.68 31.50
N ASN A 752 39.42 -31.09 31.66
CA ASN A 752 40.56 -31.75 32.28
C ASN A 752 40.50 -31.69 33.81
N ALA A 753 40.14 -30.54 34.39
CA ALA A 753 39.98 -30.36 35.84
C ALA A 753 38.70 -31.02 36.38
N GLY A 754 37.67 -31.25 35.53
CA GLY A 754 36.41 -31.85 35.94
C GLY A 754 35.56 -30.90 36.81
N SER A 755 35.93 -29.63 36.94
CA SER A 755 35.20 -28.65 37.70
C SER A 755 34.10 -27.97 36.87
N VAL A 756 33.00 -27.61 37.59
CA VAL A 756 31.84 -26.97 36.98
C VAL A 756 31.59 -25.65 37.70
N TYR A 757 31.29 -24.62 36.97
CA TYR A 757 30.81 -23.35 37.52
C TYR A 757 29.47 -22.93 36.91
N ALA A 758 28.74 -22.09 37.61
CA ALA A 758 27.58 -21.42 37.12
C ALA A 758 27.48 -20.04 37.75
N THR A 759 27.05 -19.06 36.99
CA THR A 759 26.82 -17.71 37.47
C THR A 759 25.54 -17.13 36.84
N THR A 760 24.82 -16.33 37.61
CA THR A 760 23.64 -15.62 37.10
C THR A 760 23.57 -14.24 37.68
N ASN A 761 23.08 -13.31 36.90
CA ASN A 761 22.86 -11.91 37.28
C ASN A 761 21.56 -11.41 36.65
N LEU A 762 20.66 -10.88 37.50
CA LEU A 762 19.43 -10.22 37.09
C LEU A 762 19.48 -8.77 37.54
N GLU A 763 19.36 -7.84 36.62
CA GLU A 763 19.34 -6.40 36.86
C GLU A 763 18.03 -5.82 36.36
N LEU A 764 17.36 -5.02 37.18
CA LEU A 764 16.11 -4.35 36.87
C LEU A 764 16.18 -2.89 37.32
N GLY A 765 15.93 -1.99 36.40
CA GLY A 765 16.00 -0.56 36.66
C GLY A 765 15.46 0.30 35.54
N ARG A 766 15.85 1.55 35.54
CA ARG A 766 15.47 2.51 34.54
C ARG A 766 16.69 3.17 33.91
N THR A 767 16.83 3.08 32.59
CA THR A 767 17.89 3.77 31.88
C THR A 767 17.48 5.20 31.55
N PHE A 768 18.39 6.15 31.78
CA PHE A 768 18.25 7.56 31.46
C PHE A 768 19.28 7.98 30.44
N ARG A 769 18.84 8.64 29.37
CA ARG A 769 19.72 9.28 28.43
C ARG A 769 20.09 10.69 28.92
N MET A 770 21.36 10.99 28.93
CA MET A 770 21.90 12.24 29.51
C MET A 770 21.95 13.38 28.47
N ASP A 771 20.81 13.66 27.82
CA ASP A 771 20.70 14.61 26.69
C ASP A 771 21.29 15.99 26.96
N ARG A 772 21.28 16.42 28.21
CA ARG A 772 21.88 17.70 28.61
C ARG A 772 23.40 17.76 28.35
N TYR A 773 24.06 16.60 28.37
CA TYR A 773 25.51 16.49 28.21
C TYR A 773 25.85 15.87 26.86
N SER A 774 25.26 14.73 26.57
CA SER A 774 25.40 14.02 25.30
C SER A 774 24.28 12.98 25.13
N PRO A 775 23.61 12.91 23.95
CA PRO A 775 22.62 11.87 23.68
C PRO A 775 23.27 10.48 23.56
N LYS A 776 24.61 10.40 23.51
CA LYS A 776 25.40 9.17 23.50
C LYS A 776 25.73 8.65 24.89
N TRP A 777 25.30 9.34 25.93
CA TRP A 777 25.57 8.98 27.31
C TRP A 777 24.31 8.48 27.99
N THR A 778 24.38 7.28 28.58
CA THR A 778 23.28 6.67 29.32
C THR A 778 23.71 6.33 30.73
N VAL A 779 22.79 6.43 31.70
CA VAL A 779 22.97 6.03 33.10
C VAL A 779 21.84 5.08 33.48
N PHE A 780 22.21 3.97 34.09
CA PHE A 780 21.30 2.90 34.49
C PHE A 780 21.45 2.57 35.99
N PRO A 781 20.68 3.20 36.87
CA PRO A 781 20.50 2.72 38.24
C PRO A 781 19.59 1.49 38.23
N TYR A 782 19.97 0.44 38.96
CA TYR A 782 19.28 -0.84 38.98
C TYR A 782 19.30 -1.53 40.38
N ALA A 783 18.33 -2.38 40.61
CA ALA A 783 18.37 -3.43 41.59
C ALA A 783 18.99 -4.68 40.99
N VAL A 784 19.76 -5.44 41.72
CA VAL A 784 20.47 -6.62 41.24
C VAL A 784 20.26 -7.82 42.17
N ILE A 785 20.11 -8.98 41.59
CA ILE A 785 20.19 -10.29 42.24
C ILE A 785 21.20 -11.11 41.46
N GLY A 786 22.20 -11.68 42.16
CA GLY A 786 23.22 -12.53 41.57
C GLY A 786 23.51 -13.74 42.40
N ALA A 787 23.78 -14.84 41.73
CA ALA A 787 24.17 -16.10 42.34
C ALA A 787 25.36 -16.72 41.60
N ASP A 788 26.24 -17.38 42.34
CA ASP A 788 27.42 -18.04 41.79
C ASP A 788 27.51 -19.47 42.36
N TYR A 789 28.11 -20.37 41.57
CA TYR A 789 28.42 -21.71 41.97
C TYR A 789 29.80 -22.11 41.40
N ASP A 790 30.65 -22.73 42.18
CA ASP A 790 31.92 -23.23 41.71
C ASP A 790 32.30 -24.52 42.48
N SER A 791 32.28 -25.63 41.83
CA SER A 791 32.59 -26.95 42.41
C SER A 791 34.05 -27.12 42.83
N SER A 792 34.94 -26.23 42.37
CA SER A 792 36.36 -26.24 42.79
C SER A 792 36.60 -25.57 44.14
N VAL A 793 35.67 -24.71 44.57
CA VAL A 793 35.75 -23.99 45.86
C VAL A 793 34.96 -24.74 46.94
N ASP A 794 33.66 -24.82 46.73
CA ASP A 794 32.74 -25.61 47.53
C ASP A 794 31.43 -25.87 46.77
N HIS A 795 30.48 -26.56 47.38
CA HIS A 795 29.18 -26.81 46.78
C HIS A 795 28.07 -25.82 47.25
N SER A 796 28.43 -24.69 47.82
CA SER A 796 27.50 -23.67 48.22
C SER A 796 27.06 -22.83 47.03
N ILE A 797 25.88 -22.25 47.12
CA ILE A 797 25.35 -21.30 46.12
C ILE A 797 25.25 -19.94 46.81
N PRO A 798 26.28 -19.09 46.75
CA PRO A 798 26.25 -17.75 47.28
C PRO A 798 25.22 -16.92 46.46
N LEU A 799 24.19 -16.42 47.14
CA LEU A 799 23.14 -15.56 46.58
C LEU A 799 23.21 -14.20 47.26
N GLY A 800 23.33 -13.16 46.46
CA GLY A 800 23.34 -11.77 46.89
C GLY A 800 22.30 -10.92 46.18
N ALA A 801 21.72 -9.96 46.90
CA ALA A 801 20.87 -8.95 46.30
C ALA A 801 21.34 -7.55 46.70
N GLY A 802 21.15 -6.57 45.83
CA GLY A 802 21.66 -5.23 46.08
C GLY A 802 21.16 -4.19 45.08
N VAL A 803 21.91 -3.12 45.00
CA VAL A 803 21.69 -2.01 44.07
C VAL A 803 22.97 -1.65 43.35
N GLY A 804 22.83 -1.12 42.16
CA GLY A 804 23.98 -0.69 41.39
C GLY A 804 23.65 0.47 40.46
N ILE A 805 24.68 0.98 39.85
CA ILE A 805 24.61 1.98 38.83
C ILE A 805 25.62 1.66 37.74
N SER A 806 25.19 1.69 36.49
CA SER A 806 26.04 1.62 35.30
C SER A 806 25.96 2.93 34.52
N THR A 807 27.07 3.33 33.94
CA THR A 807 27.12 4.48 33.03
C THR A 807 27.87 4.08 31.77
N ARG A 808 27.24 4.33 30.61
CA ARG A 808 27.75 3.92 29.31
C ARG A 808 27.83 5.10 28.38
N TYR A 809 28.97 5.28 27.75
CA TYR A 809 29.20 6.27 26.70
C TYR A 809 29.46 5.57 25.39
N TRP A 810 28.61 5.88 24.38
CA TRP A 810 28.64 5.29 23.04
C TRP A 810 29.42 6.14 22.07
N PHE A 811 30.17 5.51 21.15
CA PHE A 811 30.96 6.18 20.11
C PHE A 811 31.08 5.30 18.85
N ARG A 812 31.88 5.74 17.82
CA ARG A 812 31.98 5.14 16.49
C ARG A 812 30.68 5.13 15.71
N ASP A 813 30.01 6.26 15.71
CA ASP A 813 28.90 6.51 14.79
C ASP A 813 29.39 7.19 13.51
N SER A 814 28.67 6.97 12.43
CA SER A 814 28.88 7.61 11.14
C SER A 814 27.55 8.08 10.57
N LYS A 815 27.56 8.56 9.34
CA LYS A 815 26.31 8.83 8.61
C LYS A 815 25.44 7.58 8.53
N TYR A 816 26.05 6.41 8.31
CA TYR A 816 25.36 5.15 8.07
C TYR A 816 25.36 4.19 9.26
N ASP A 817 26.23 4.41 10.24
CA ASP A 817 26.30 3.54 11.43
C ASP A 817 25.71 4.21 12.66
N ALA A 818 24.91 3.49 13.41
CA ALA A 818 24.63 3.83 14.80
C ALA A 818 25.87 3.60 15.67
N PRO A 819 26.02 4.31 16.81
CA PRO A 819 27.11 4.06 17.73
C PRO A 819 27.12 2.60 18.17
N ARG A 820 28.19 1.88 17.92
CA ARG A 820 28.35 0.43 18.19
C ARG A 820 29.41 0.13 19.24
N SER A 821 30.31 1.06 19.46
CA SER A 821 31.37 0.95 20.46
C SER A 821 31.00 1.71 21.73
N TYR A 822 31.44 1.27 22.86
CA TYR A 822 31.13 1.94 24.11
C TYR A 822 32.20 1.73 25.18
N VAL A 823 32.20 2.65 26.14
CA VAL A 823 32.81 2.47 27.47
C VAL A 823 31.69 2.34 28.48
N ASP A 824 31.71 1.29 29.26
CA ASP A 824 30.77 1.06 30.36
C ASP A 824 31.53 1.02 31.71
N LEU A 825 30.98 1.67 32.69
CA LEU A 825 31.45 1.64 34.08
C LEU A 825 30.29 1.26 34.97
N SER A 826 30.44 0.19 35.75
CA SER A 826 29.42 -0.27 36.66
C SER A 826 29.96 -0.43 38.08
N VAL A 827 29.17 -0.05 39.06
CA VAL A 827 29.41 -0.28 40.49
C VAL A 827 28.14 -0.79 41.11
N GLN A 828 28.27 -1.86 41.89
CA GLN A 828 27.13 -2.40 42.63
C GLN A 828 27.54 -2.81 44.03
N TYR A 829 26.60 -2.74 44.95
CA TYR A 829 26.74 -3.24 46.31
C TYR A 829 25.70 -4.32 46.60
N ARG A 830 26.17 -5.50 47.00
CA ARG A 830 25.30 -6.63 47.31
C ARG A 830 25.35 -6.99 48.79
N LEU A 831 24.23 -7.38 49.31
CA LEU A 831 24.04 -8.00 50.62
C LEU A 831 23.82 -9.49 50.40
N ARG A 832 24.47 -10.30 51.26
CA ARG A 832 24.32 -11.75 51.22
C ARG A 832 22.94 -12.19 51.66
N ILE A 833 22.29 -13.00 50.91
CA ILE A 833 21.06 -13.71 51.25
C ILE A 833 21.39 -15.11 51.78
N THR A 834 22.19 -15.88 51.00
CA THR A 834 22.69 -17.21 51.39
C THR A 834 24.12 -17.39 50.93
N GLY A 835 24.77 -18.48 51.37
CA GLY A 835 26.13 -18.84 51.01
C GLY A 835 27.21 -18.05 51.74
N ASP A 836 28.35 -17.87 51.10
CA ASP A 836 29.55 -17.25 51.66
C ASP A 836 29.73 -15.77 51.27
N ASP A 837 30.92 -15.23 51.52
CA ASP A 837 31.26 -13.82 51.31
C ASP A 837 31.39 -13.46 49.82
N ARG A 838 31.36 -14.40 48.88
CA ARG A 838 31.27 -14.15 47.43
C ARG A 838 29.96 -13.40 47.07
N ALA A 839 28.87 -13.61 47.84
CA ALA A 839 27.58 -12.99 47.65
C ALA A 839 27.50 -11.53 48.08
N ARG A 840 28.47 -10.97 48.86
CA ARG A 840 28.36 -9.65 49.44
C ARG A 840 29.53 -8.72 49.13
N GLY A 841 29.28 -7.42 49.16
CA GLY A 841 30.31 -6.40 49.07
C GLY A 841 30.17 -5.52 47.87
N VAL A 842 31.23 -4.77 47.56
CA VAL A 842 31.32 -3.91 46.40
C VAL A 842 31.82 -4.74 45.24
N PHE A 843 31.13 -4.57 44.09
CA PHE A 843 31.54 -5.11 42.82
C PHE A 843 31.73 -3.95 41.84
N PHE A 844 32.78 -4.00 41.05
CA PHE A 844 33.14 -2.99 40.06
C PHE A 844 33.40 -3.67 38.72
N GLY A 845 32.96 -3.06 37.67
CA GLY A 845 33.20 -3.49 36.28
C GLY A 845 33.43 -2.31 35.36
N THR A 846 34.36 -2.47 34.43
CA THR A 846 34.49 -1.57 33.30
C THR A 846 34.76 -2.38 32.06
N ILE A 847 34.14 -1.98 30.95
CA ILE A 847 34.33 -2.57 29.64
C ILE A 847 34.54 -1.45 28.62
N TYR A 848 35.57 -1.61 27.81
CA TYR A 848 35.74 -0.87 26.57
C TYR A 848 35.49 -1.84 25.42
N SER A 849 34.45 -1.61 24.65
CA SER A 849 34.05 -2.42 23.47
C SER A 849 34.25 -1.61 22.18
N TYR A 850 34.97 -2.20 21.23
CA TYR A 850 35.31 -1.54 19.97
C TYR A 850 34.84 -2.33 18.74
#